data_28360912a9ad5419157aae7abd4120bd
#
_entry.id   28360912a9ad5419157aae7abd4120bd
#
_cell.length_a   1.000
_cell.length_b   1.000
_cell.length_c   1.000
_cell.angle_alpha   90.00
_cell.angle_beta   90.00
_cell.angle_gamma   90.00
#
_symmetry.space_group_name_H-M   'P 1'
#
loop_
_entity.id
_entity.type
_entity.pdbx_description
1 polymer ?
#
loop_
_entity_poly.entity_id
_entity_poly.type
_entity_poly.pdbx_seq_one_letter_code
_entity_poly.pdbx_strand_id
1 'polypeptide(L)'
;MTKYILPLILLFCSIGFLAANIIAETKINKVTGEIGILKATAEPALVYGQHKETRQYVTLEVENKGEPQSVYIQIDGIPYEQIALNSGINQIETSVPETTERKNVSLSIASGSSILAEQAVKSYPVKQWTVYMVQHSHTDVGFTKSQTEVLTDHIRYIDYVVEYCERTENEPEELKFKWLCEATWPVIEYINNRPKEQVERFIKYIKNGQIEITGMFFNMSEMIDENSLKTFLEPIRQLRALDIPVKTAMQNDVNGIAWCLADYMPDLGIHYFSMGQNDHRALRPFECPTVFKWESPSGKSSYFYRFDHYRTGNRWGISDKNATEMAPSVFAYLNNLTEKGYPFDAVSIQYSGYHFNNSPPSLVPNAVIREWNEKFASPKLRSALFHEFMDYVVERYDAQLPVIRAAYPDWWTDGFGSAARETAVSRTTHADMIATQGLLSIASAKGKPLPQGIHEKIRHIHTNLIFYDEHTFGAAGSISDPRGESSQTQWEQKSSYAWEAFKNAQVMQETAGGLIQTNMPRGGVPTVTFYNTLNWERSGVVELFINNEIIPRNRDFKLVDAIGNKLTTQLLRSNREGSHYIAYAENIPPMGYKTYRVITGEEEATPLPQLSIINNIIENDYYKIAIDTNNGSIKSLFDKDLDVEMIDSESPWLLGAFVYETLNNNRRQLEQYRLTEYTRESLVNVQVRPGHDGALYKSFFIEGDCNGVEKRSGVKIEVRLFNNEKRIELIYTTRKLPHLEPDGIYVAFPFKLDDAKLFFDVQGGTVSSGENQIEGSASDWNTVQNFVSVRNDNSQFILGSREIPLFQLGGIRTGQFQRQKTFNHPHVYSWVMNNYWTTNFRAYQEGEFSWSYYLTSTDNTSNATATRFGWASRVPLHGRVMPAGKANDYPVDYSAFSVDGENLLMTSCTPSKDSGYLLLNVRETDGKKTAFTVKDQGGKLHEFQIVNAIEEPLSDVTTSDLFAPFENKFIKLKL
;
A
#
# COMPACT_ATOMS: atom_id res chain seq x y z
N MET A 1 -31.13 -17.67 51.15
CA MET A 1 -30.68 -16.36 51.68
C MET A 1 -29.97 -15.65 50.54
N THR A 2 -30.61 -15.15 49.57
CA THR A 2 -31.42 -13.92 49.43
C THR A 2 -30.58 -12.63 49.68
N LYS A 3 -30.47 -11.84 48.60
CA LYS A 3 -30.05 -10.47 48.49
C LYS A 3 -28.57 -10.24 48.28
N TYR A 4 -28.24 -9.97 47.02
CA TYR A 4 -27.53 -8.82 46.40
C TYR A 4 -27.12 -9.21 44.99
N ILE A 5 -28.12 -9.17 44.05
CA ILE A 5 -27.89 -9.12 42.60
C ILE A 5 -28.76 -7.98 42.08
N LEU A 6 -28.19 -7.06 41.45
CA LEU A 6 -28.49 -5.83 40.73
C LEU A 6 -28.05 -4.57 41.50
N PRO A 7 -27.34 -3.59 40.83
CA PRO A 7 -27.30 -3.32 39.42
C PRO A 7 -25.88 -3.12 38.85
N LEU A 8 -25.51 -3.84 37.86
CA LEU A 8 -24.35 -3.53 37.00
C LEU A 8 -24.58 -3.92 35.52
N ILE A 9 -25.79 -3.69 35.03
CA ILE A 9 -26.14 -3.81 33.61
C ILE A 9 -26.90 -2.54 33.19
N LEU A 10 -26.25 -1.39 33.30
CA LEU A 10 -26.77 -0.12 32.74
C LEU A 10 -25.65 0.93 32.63
N LEU A 11 -24.49 0.52 32.11
CA LEU A 11 -23.41 1.50 31.82
C LEU A 11 -22.58 1.18 30.57
N PHE A 12 -23.10 0.40 29.62
CA PHE A 12 -22.41 0.19 28.32
C PHE A 12 -23.32 0.29 27.10
N CYS A 13 -24.44 1.03 27.22
CA CYS A 13 -25.31 1.42 26.07
C CYS A 13 -25.48 2.93 25.95
N SER A 14 -24.53 3.75 26.39
CA SER A 14 -24.71 5.22 26.41
C SER A 14 -23.60 6.02 25.71
N ILE A 15 -22.82 5.43 24.81
CA ILE A 15 -21.87 6.16 23.94
C ILE A 15 -22.27 6.09 22.43
N GLY A 16 -23.38 5.47 22.11
CA GLY A 16 -23.94 5.42 20.74
C GLY A 16 -25.19 6.28 20.52
N PHE A 17 -25.64 7.05 21.51
CA PHE A 17 -26.91 7.77 21.44
C PHE A 17 -26.87 9.19 22.04
N LEU A 18 -25.73 9.88 21.93
CA LEU A 18 -25.67 11.29 22.39
C LEU A 18 -25.53 12.29 21.22
N ALA A 19 -25.74 11.86 19.99
CA ALA A 19 -25.82 12.78 18.84
C ALA A 19 -27.23 12.91 18.26
N ALA A 20 -28.27 12.47 18.98
CA ALA A 20 -29.63 12.49 18.46
C ALA A 20 -30.65 13.15 19.38
N ASN A 21 -30.26 14.02 20.31
CA ASN A 21 -31.21 14.71 21.17
C ASN A 21 -30.83 16.18 21.44
N ILE A 22 -30.71 16.98 20.39
CA ILE A 22 -31.07 18.40 20.42
C ILE A 22 -32.16 18.61 19.34
N ILE A 23 -33.15 17.78 19.31
CA ILE A 23 -34.48 18.13 18.87
C ILE A 23 -35.15 18.69 20.13
N ALA A 24 -34.99 20.00 20.32
CA ALA A 24 -35.78 20.67 21.34
C ALA A 24 -37.25 20.47 20.97
N GLU A 25 -38.00 19.73 21.83
CA GLU A 25 -39.45 19.65 21.79
C GLU A 25 -40.03 21.06 21.64
N THR A 26 -40.50 21.35 20.45
CA THR A 26 -41.35 22.51 20.24
C THR A 26 -42.72 22.09 20.71
N LYS A 27 -43.19 22.69 21.79
CA LYS A 27 -44.56 22.47 22.31
C LYS A 27 -45.56 22.61 21.19
N ILE A 28 -46.34 21.56 20.95
CA ILE A 28 -47.51 21.57 20.10
C ILE A 28 -48.53 22.54 20.75
N ASN A 29 -48.72 23.67 20.10
CA ASN A 29 -49.75 24.65 20.53
C ASN A 29 -50.95 24.59 19.58
N LYS A 30 -52.07 24.14 20.13
CA LYS A 30 -53.43 24.16 19.58
C LYS A 30 -53.70 23.30 18.35
N VAL A 31 -54.04 22.05 18.59
CA VAL A 31 -54.88 21.27 17.66
C VAL A 31 -56.32 21.69 17.94
N THR A 32 -56.89 22.54 17.10
CA THR A 32 -58.33 22.81 17.10
C THR A 32 -58.92 22.21 15.84
N GLY A 33 -59.24 20.88 15.88
CA GLY A 33 -59.94 20.27 14.76
C GLY A 33 -59.21 19.08 14.15
N GLU A 34 -59.63 18.71 12.93
CA GLU A 34 -59.19 17.54 12.18
C GLU A 34 -57.78 17.66 11.54
N ILE A 35 -57.16 18.85 11.57
CA ILE A 35 -55.85 19.12 10.98
C ILE A 35 -54.84 19.45 12.07
N GLY A 36 -53.65 18.79 11.99
CA GLY A 36 -52.51 19.02 12.89
C GLY A 36 -51.17 19.00 12.16
N ILE A 37 -50.28 19.94 12.48
CA ILE A 37 -48.89 19.90 12.04
C ILE A 37 -48.14 18.95 13.00
N LEU A 38 -47.75 17.78 12.52
CA LEU A 38 -47.02 16.78 13.31
C LEU A 38 -45.53 17.18 13.43
N LYS A 39 -44.99 17.73 12.36
CA LYS A 39 -43.59 18.12 12.30
C LYS A 39 -43.39 19.30 11.34
N ALA A 40 -42.52 20.23 11.72
CA ALA A 40 -42.06 21.32 10.87
C ALA A 40 -40.53 21.44 11.00
N THR A 41 -39.81 21.31 9.89
CA THR A 41 -38.34 21.31 9.87
C THR A 41 -37.85 22.36 8.91
N ALA A 42 -37.03 23.32 9.40
CA ALA A 42 -36.27 24.19 8.56
C ALA A 42 -35.02 23.45 8.11
N GLU A 43 -34.91 23.26 6.82
CA GLU A 43 -33.80 22.53 6.19
C GLU A 43 -32.59 23.43 5.93
N PRO A 44 -31.37 22.88 5.80
CA PRO A 44 -30.16 23.63 5.50
C PRO A 44 -30.08 23.99 4.01
N ALA A 45 -31.14 24.45 3.46
CA ALA A 45 -31.26 24.76 2.04
C ALA A 45 -32.06 26.06 1.81
N LEU A 46 -31.71 26.74 0.72
CA LEU A 46 -32.46 27.89 0.22
C LEU A 46 -33.14 27.50 -1.09
N VAL A 47 -34.35 27.99 -1.27
CA VAL A 47 -35.15 27.87 -2.49
C VAL A 47 -35.49 29.28 -3.04
N TYR A 48 -35.88 29.36 -4.31
CA TYR A 48 -36.37 30.61 -4.89
C TYR A 48 -37.83 30.83 -4.52
N GLY A 49 -38.13 31.99 -3.97
CA GLY A 49 -39.50 32.43 -3.73
C GLY A 49 -40.17 32.95 -5.01
N GLN A 50 -41.44 33.36 -4.86
CA GLN A 50 -42.29 33.79 -5.99
C GLN A 50 -41.69 34.99 -6.77
N HIS A 51 -40.90 35.85 -6.13
CA HIS A 51 -40.23 36.99 -6.73
C HIS A 51 -38.73 36.77 -6.95
N LYS A 52 -38.26 35.50 -6.99
CA LYS A 52 -36.88 35.10 -7.10
C LYS A 52 -35.97 35.46 -5.91
N GLU A 53 -36.56 35.92 -4.78
CA GLU A 53 -35.85 36.09 -3.53
C GLU A 53 -35.45 34.71 -2.97
N THR A 54 -34.37 34.64 -2.19
CA THR A 54 -33.96 33.43 -1.50
C THR A 54 -34.74 33.25 -0.20
N ARG A 55 -35.21 32.03 0.05
CA ARG A 55 -36.02 31.64 1.22
C ARG A 55 -35.52 30.32 1.78
N GLN A 56 -35.52 30.15 3.10
CA GLN A 56 -35.17 28.91 3.71
C GLN A 56 -36.21 27.82 3.45
N TYR A 57 -35.79 26.67 2.94
CA TYR A 57 -36.66 25.54 2.65
C TYR A 57 -37.18 24.91 3.93
N VAL A 58 -38.44 24.55 3.97
CA VAL A 58 -39.13 23.96 5.14
C VAL A 58 -39.95 22.76 4.67
N THR A 59 -39.82 21.67 5.40
CA THR A 59 -40.63 20.45 5.23
C THR A 59 -41.64 20.36 6.37
N LEU A 60 -42.90 20.07 6.03
CA LEU A 60 -44.01 19.89 7.00
C LEU A 60 -44.60 18.49 6.85
N GLU A 61 -44.87 17.87 7.98
CA GLU A 61 -45.72 16.67 8.07
C GLU A 61 -47.03 17.09 8.70
N VAL A 62 -48.11 16.97 7.94
CA VAL A 62 -49.45 17.44 8.33
C VAL A 62 -50.42 16.28 8.30
N GLU A 63 -51.13 16.04 9.41
CA GLU A 63 -52.20 15.09 9.50
C GLU A 63 -53.52 15.77 9.22
N ASN A 64 -54.32 15.26 8.27
CA ASN A 64 -55.72 15.67 8.04
C ASN A 64 -56.61 14.43 8.31
N LYS A 65 -57.36 14.47 9.42
CA LYS A 65 -58.33 13.43 9.80
C LYS A 65 -59.69 13.56 9.11
N GLY A 66 -59.89 14.70 8.41
CA GLY A 66 -61.12 14.96 7.67
C GLY A 66 -60.98 14.62 6.18
N GLU A 67 -61.98 15.13 5.43
CA GLU A 67 -62.03 15.01 3.97
C GLU A 67 -60.94 15.87 3.30
N PRO A 68 -60.56 15.54 2.05
CA PRO A 68 -59.61 16.36 1.29
C PRO A 68 -60.08 17.80 1.16
N GLN A 69 -59.20 18.76 1.43
CA GLN A 69 -59.53 20.18 1.35
C GLN A 69 -58.35 21.07 0.91
N SER A 70 -58.70 22.24 0.40
CA SER A 70 -57.68 23.26 0.04
C SER A 70 -57.53 24.26 1.19
N VAL A 71 -56.27 24.50 1.58
CA VAL A 71 -55.93 25.38 2.71
C VAL A 71 -54.79 26.31 2.32
N TYR A 72 -54.54 27.32 3.12
CA TYR A 72 -53.35 28.21 2.96
C TYR A 72 -52.33 27.96 4.02
N ILE A 73 -51.06 27.93 3.63
CA ILE A 73 -49.93 28.09 4.53
C ILE A 73 -49.79 29.60 4.78
N GLN A 74 -49.73 30.01 6.04
CA GLN A 74 -49.43 31.38 6.45
C GLN A 74 -48.08 31.40 7.18
N ILE A 75 -47.32 32.46 6.95
CA ILE A 75 -46.04 32.74 7.59
C ILE A 75 -46.20 34.03 8.42
N ASP A 76 -46.01 33.93 9.74
CA ASP A 76 -46.22 35.03 10.68
C ASP A 76 -47.59 35.71 10.46
N GLY A 77 -48.65 34.89 10.19
CA GLY A 77 -50.01 35.30 9.95
C GLY A 77 -50.32 35.85 8.54
N ILE A 78 -49.36 35.89 7.65
CA ILE A 78 -49.50 36.36 6.25
C ILE A 78 -49.68 35.14 5.33
N PRO A 79 -50.78 35.06 4.53
CA PRO A 79 -50.95 33.99 3.56
C PRO A 79 -49.82 33.95 2.56
N TYR A 80 -49.23 32.78 2.36
CA TYR A 80 -48.06 32.59 1.48
C TYR A 80 -48.38 31.68 0.29
N GLU A 81 -48.96 30.52 0.56
CA GLU A 81 -49.15 29.51 -0.46
C GLU A 81 -50.46 28.73 -0.21
N GLN A 82 -51.17 28.37 -1.30
CA GLN A 82 -52.36 27.53 -1.26
C GLN A 82 -51.96 26.08 -1.56
N ILE A 83 -52.36 25.14 -0.70
CA ILE A 83 -52.04 23.72 -0.83
C ILE A 83 -53.29 22.86 -0.73
N ALA A 84 -53.24 21.67 -1.31
CA ALA A 84 -54.29 20.63 -1.14
C ALA A 84 -53.83 19.64 -0.06
N LEU A 85 -54.68 19.40 0.94
CA LEU A 85 -54.49 18.36 1.92
C LEU A 85 -55.41 17.17 1.61
N ASN A 86 -54.82 16.00 1.42
CA ASN A 86 -55.53 14.73 1.33
C ASN A 86 -55.87 14.23 2.74
N SER A 87 -56.82 13.30 2.85
CA SER A 87 -57.09 12.60 4.11
C SER A 87 -55.85 11.80 4.50
N GLY A 88 -55.47 11.82 5.78
CA GLY A 88 -54.29 11.16 6.33
C GLY A 88 -53.03 12.08 6.41
N ILE A 89 -51.87 11.50 6.35
CA ILE A 89 -50.57 12.21 6.49
C ILE A 89 -50.15 12.81 5.13
N ASN A 90 -49.86 14.10 5.13
CA ASN A 90 -49.39 14.85 3.98
C ASN A 90 -47.94 15.34 4.23
N GLN A 91 -47.07 15.09 3.29
CA GLN A 91 -45.73 15.68 3.26
C GLN A 91 -45.80 16.93 2.38
N ILE A 92 -45.46 18.09 2.95
CA ILE A 92 -45.61 19.37 2.31
C ILE A 92 -44.26 20.07 2.30
N GLU A 93 -43.90 20.65 1.15
CA GLU A 93 -42.74 21.53 0.98
C GLU A 93 -43.23 22.96 0.96
N THR A 94 -42.53 23.81 1.73
CA THR A 94 -42.78 25.27 1.74
C THR A 94 -41.46 26.02 2.05
N SER A 95 -41.54 27.35 2.29
CA SER A 95 -40.36 28.12 2.63
C SER A 95 -40.67 29.28 3.55
N VAL A 96 -39.69 29.67 4.36
CA VAL A 96 -39.78 30.88 5.20
C VAL A 96 -38.75 31.90 4.75
N PRO A 97 -38.88 33.21 5.05
CA PRO A 97 -37.90 34.24 4.68
C PRO A 97 -36.51 33.84 5.20
N GLU A 98 -35.49 34.00 4.33
CA GLU A 98 -34.09 33.85 4.73
C GLU A 98 -33.77 34.78 5.91
N THR A 99 -32.91 34.34 6.81
CA THR A 99 -32.53 35.09 8.00
C THR A 99 -31.03 35.10 8.22
N THR A 100 -30.51 36.17 8.82
CA THR A 100 -29.11 36.30 9.22
C THR A 100 -28.88 35.91 10.68
N GLU A 101 -29.93 35.60 11.43
CA GLU A 101 -29.88 35.20 12.84
C GLU A 101 -30.90 34.10 13.12
N ARG A 102 -30.71 33.36 14.22
CA ARG A 102 -31.69 32.34 14.65
C ARG A 102 -32.94 32.99 15.17
N LYS A 103 -34.11 32.68 14.61
CA LYS A 103 -35.41 33.19 15.05
C LYS A 103 -36.50 32.11 14.90
N ASN A 104 -37.58 32.27 15.66
CA ASN A 104 -38.78 31.48 15.46
C ASN A 104 -39.68 32.19 14.43
N VAL A 105 -40.17 31.43 13.46
CA VAL A 105 -41.17 31.85 12.47
C VAL A 105 -42.44 31.04 12.70
N SER A 106 -43.57 31.67 12.80
CA SER A 106 -44.86 30.98 12.96
C SER A 106 -45.37 30.48 11.61
N LEU A 107 -45.58 29.19 11.50
CA LEU A 107 -46.23 28.52 10.36
C LEU A 107 -47.63 28.10 10.77
N SER A 108 -48.64 28.55 10.05
CA SER A 108 -50.00 28.14 10.29
C SER A 108 -50.68 27.63 9.02
N ILE A 109 -51.58 26.67 9.19
CA ILE A 109 -52.50 26.18 8.16
C ILE A 109 -53.85 26.80 8.40
N ALA A 110 -54.40 27.50 7.41
CA ALA A 110 -55.63 28.23 7.54
C ALA A 110 -56.62 27.92 6.41
N SER A 111 -57.91 28.00 6.72
CA SER A 111 -58.99 27.98 5.76
C SER A 111 -59.80 29.28 5.94
N GLY A 112 -59.74 30.16 4.93
CA GLY A 112 -60.24 31.50 5.03
C GLY A 112 -59.53 32.29 6.14
N SER A 113 -60.32 32.81 7.11
CA SER A 113 -59.79 33.54 8.28
C SER A 113 -59.50 32.63 9.50
N SER A 114 -59.78 31.35 9.42
CA SER A 114 -59.63 30.40 10.53
C SER A 114 -58.29 29.66 10.48
N ILE A 115 -57.51 29.77 11.53
CA ILE A 115 -56.27 28.96 11.73
C ILE A 115 -56.68 27.56 12.19
N LEU A 116 -56.30 26.55 11.42
CA LEU A 116 -56.63 25.14 11.69
C LEU A 116 -55.52 24.47 12.49
N ALA A 117 -54.24 24.81 12.21
CA ALA A 117 -53.08 24.33 12.94
C ALA A 117 -51.96 25.39 12.89
N GLU A 118 -51.15 25.47 13.91
CA GLU A 118 -50.03 26.40 14.00
C GLU A 118 -48.84 25.74 14.71
N GLN A 119 -47.61 25.96 14.16
CA GLN A 119 -46.38 25.53 14.78
C GLN A 119 -45.25 26.53 14.47
N ALA A 120 -44.41 26.81 15.45
CA ALA A 120 -43.20 27.62 15.25
C ALA A 120 -42.10 26.73 14.67
N VAL A 121 -41.44 27.24 13.62
CA VAL A 121 -40.22 26.64 13.07
C VAL A 121 -39.03 27.52 13.41
N LYS A 122 -37.92 26.89 13.82
CA LYS A 122 -36.67 27.61 14.10
C LYS A 122 -35.91 27.84 12.79
N SER A 123 -36.01 29.06 12.24
CA SER A 123 -35.19 29.50 11.11
C SER A 123 -33.81 29.94 11.58
N TYR A 124 -32.80 29.71 10.76
CA TYR A 124 -31.40 30.00 11.05
C TYR A 124 -30.63 30.37 9.76
N PRO A 125 -29.48 31.08 9.87
CA PRO A 125 -28.66 31.42 8.73
C PRO A 125 -28.19 30.14 8.03
N VAL A 126 -28.54 29.96 6.77
CA VAL A 126 -28.16 28.79 5.97
C VAL A 126 -26.75 29.04 5.39
N LYS A 127 -25.81 28.15 5.69
CA LYS A 127 -24.51 28.16 5.04
C LYS A 127 -24.68 27.84 3.56
N GLN A 128 -24.14 28.71 2.71
CA GLN A 128 -24.17 28.49 1.27
C GLN A 128 -23.10 27.51 0.89
N TRP A 129 -23.48 26.46 0.14
CA TRP A 129 -22.60 25.39 -0.26
C TRP A 129 -22.54 25.29 -1.78
N THR A 130 -21.32 25.01 -2.29
CA THR A 130 -21.10 24.47 -3.63
C THR A 130 -20.62 23.04 -3.54
N VAL A 131 -21.35 22.10 -4.11
CA VAL A 131 -21.01 20.69 -4.12
C VAL A 131 -20.48 20.33 -5.51
N TYR A 132 -19.20 19.95 -5.56
CA TYR A 132 -18.51 19.49 -6.77
C TYR A 132 -18.77 17.98 -6.92
N MET A 133 -19.63 17.62 -7.87
CA MET A 133 -20.04 16.25 -8.14
C MET A 133 -19.11 15.62 -9.17
N VAL A 134 -18.19 14.75 -8.72
CA VAL A 134 -17.15 14.11 -9.55
C VAL A 134 -17.58 12.70 -9.94
N GLN A 135 -17.89 12.53 -11.23
CA GLN A 135 -18.23 11.21 -11.79
C GLN A 135 -16.97 10.47 -12.26
N HIS A 136 -16.83 9.24 -11.84
CA HIS A 136 -15.78 8.31 -12.27
C HIS A 136 -16.32 6.89 -12.41
N SER A 137 -15.47 5.93 -12.74
CA SER A 137 -15.70 4.51 -12.49
C SER A 137 -14.60 4.02 -11.56
N HIS A 138 -14.98 3.46 -10.41
CA HIS A 138 -13.99 2.76 -9.60
C HIS A 138 -13.43 1.57 -10.39
N THR A 139 -12.10 1.45 -10.42
CA THR A 139 -11.40 0.47 -11.21
C THR A 139 -10.88 -0.66 -10.33
N ASP A 140 -11.63 -1.75 -10.28
CA ASP A 140 -11.15 -3.05 -9.79
C ASP A 140 -10.57 -3.83 -10.95
N VAL A 141 -9.33 -4.31 -10.85
CA VAL A 141 -8.76 -5.22 -11.85
C VAL A 141 -9.23 -6.64 -11.52
N GLY A 142 -10.50 -6.91 -11.79
CA GLY A 142 -11.25 -8.10 -11.41
C GLY A 142 -12.51 -7.79 -10.60
N PHE A 143 -12.76 -8.52 -9.53
CA PHE A 143 -13.84 -8.47 -8.55
C PHE A 143 -15.23 -8.80 -9.11
N THR A 144 -15.81 -7.94 -9.94
CA THR A 144 -17.13 -8.10 -10.55
C THR A 144 -17.15 -9.05 -11.74
N LYS A 145 -16.03 -9.10 -12.48
CA LYS A 145 -15.76 -9.93 -13.66
C LYS A 145 -14.29 -10.33 -13.66
N SER A 146 -13.86 -11.13 -14.64
CA SER A 146 -12.43 -11.40 -14.80
C SER A 146 -11.65 -10.14 -15.19
N GLN A 147 -10.36 -10.11 -14.90
CA GLN A 147 -9.47 -8.95 -15.12
C GLN A 147 -9.53 -8.45 -16.58
N THR A 148 -9.55 -9.39 -17.53
CA THR A 148 -9.60 -9.07 -18.97
C THR A 148 -10.96 -8.48 -19.38
N GLU A 149 -12.07 -8.98 -18.81
CA GLU A 149 -13.40 -8.44 -19.09
C GLU A 149 -13.56 -7.03 -18.55
N VAL A 150 -13.03 -6.75 -17.35
CA VAL A 150 -13.02 -5.39 -16.76
C VAL A 150 -12.31 -4.42 -17.69
N LEU A 151 -11.14 -4.75 -18.22
CA LEU A 151 -10.43 -3.89 -19.17
C LEU A 151 -11.30 -3.57 -20.40
N THR A 152 -11.92 -4.58 -21.00
CA THR A 152 -12.75 -4.39 -22.20
C THR A 152 -13.96 -3.50 -21.92
N ASP A 153 -14.53 -3.59 -20.72
CA ASP A 153 -15.61 -2.72 -20.28
C ASP A 153 -15.13 -1.27 -20.13
N HIS A 154 -14.02 -1.03 -19.44
CA HIS A 154 -13.48 0.32 -19.26
C HIS A 154 -13.06 1.00 -20.57
N ILE A 155 -12.49 0.26 -21.53
CA ILE A 155 -12.22 0.77 -22.87
C ILE A 155 -13.52 1.21 -23.56
N ARG A 156 -14.59 0.42 -23.47
CA ARG A 156 -15.90 0.78 -24.02
C ARG A 156 -16.55 1.95 -23.26
N TYR A 157 -16.32 2.08 -21.94
CA TYR A 157 -16.81 3.22 -21.15
C TYR A 157 -16.22 4.55 -21.62
N ILE A 158 -14.95 4.55 -22.05
CA ILE A 158 -14.35 5.77 -22.64
C ILE A 158 -15.06 6.13 -23.96
N ASP A 159 -15.51 5.16 -24.79
CA ASP A 159 -16.34 5.48 -25.96
C ASP A 159 -17.64 6.19 -25.54
N TYR A 160 -18.31 5.71 -24.47
CA TYR A 160 -19.54 6.35 -23.95
C TYR A 160 -19.25 7.76 -23.39
N VAL A 161 -18.13 7.94 -22.70
CA VAL A 161 -17.68 9.24 -22.16
C VAL A 161 -17.55 10.26 -23.30
N VAL A 162 -16.91 9.90 -24.40
CA VAL A 162 -16.76 10.78 -25.57
C VAL A 162 -18.12 11.19 -26.13
N GLU A 163 -19.05 10.22 -26.30
CA GLU A 163 -20.41 10.50 -26.77
C GLU A 163 -21.19 11.41 -25.81
N TYR A 164 -21.03 11.24 -24.49
CA TYR A 164 -21.74 12.06 -23.51
C TYR A 164 -21.14 13.47 -23.39
N CYS A 165 -19.84 13.61 -23.54
CA CYS A 165 -19.19 14.90 -23.65
C CYS A 165 -19.73 15.70 -24.87
N GLU A 166 -19.83 15.05 -26.04
CA GLU A 166 -20.35 15.66 -27.27
C GLU A 166 -21.80 16.08 -27.12
N ARG A 167 -22.64 15.25 -26.52
CA ARG A 167 -24.07 15.55 -26.31
C ARG A 167 -24.31 16.74 -25.40
N THR A 168 -23.37 17.03 -24.50
CA THR A 168 -23.51 18.12 -23.50
C THR A 168 -22.54 19.28 -23.74
N GLU A 169 -21.84 19.34 -24.87
CA GLU A 169 -20.78 20.34 -25.08
C GLU A 169 -21.32 21.78 -25.08
N ASN A 170 -22.60 21.99 -25.45
CA ASN A 170 -23.26 23.29 -25.49
C ASN A 170 -24.09 23.60 -24.21
N GLU A 171 -24.07 22.74 -23.21
CA GLU A 171 -24.72 22.99 -21.92
C GLU A 171 -23.93 24.02 -21.09
N PRO A 172 -24.58 24.70 -20.11
CA PRO A 172 -23.89 25.48 -19.11
C PRO A 172 -22.77 24.65 -18.43
N GLU A 173 -21.68 25.31 -18.05
CA GLU A 173 -20.45 24.63 -17.58
C GLU A 173 -20.73 23.69 -16.40
N GLU A 174 -21.59 24.07 -15.47
CA GLU A 174 -22.00 23.27 -14.29
C GLU A 174 -22.88 22.05 -14.63
N LEU A 175 -23.42 22.03 -15.86
CA LEU A 175 -24.31 20.97 -16.35
C LEU A 175 -23.69 20.11 -17.46
N LYS A 176 -22.49 20.44 -17.96
CA LYS A 176 -21.78 19.59 -18.90
C LYS A 176 -21.51 18.23 -18.25
N PHE A 177 -21.59 17.17 -19.06
CA PHE A 177 -21.07 15.89 -18.61
C PHE A 177 -19.55 16.00 -18.40
N LYS A 178 -19.08 15.62 -17.23
CA LYS A 178 -17.66 15.58 -16.87
C LYS A 178 -17.30 14.19 -16.33
N TRP A 179 -16.12 13.73 -16.68
CA TRP A 179 -15.65 12.42 -16.33
C TRP A 179 -14.21 12.44 -15.84
N LEU A 180 -13.95 11.76 -14.74
CA LEU A 180 -12.62 11.55 -14.23
C LEU A 180 -12.19 10.11 -14.49
N CYS A 181 -11.13 9.94 -15.29
CA CYS A 181 -10.46 8.65 -15.47
C CYS A 181 -9.62 8.38 -14.22
N GLU A 182 -10.10 7.47 -13.37
CA GLU A 182 -9.48 7.12 -12.08
C GLU A 182 -8.08 6.51 -12.25
N ALA A 183 -7.87 5.78 -13.34
CA ALA A 183 -6.65 5.03 -13.61
C ALA A 183 -6.15 5.29 -15.04
N THR A 184 -4.82 5.36 -15.23
CA THR A 184 -4.24 5.51 -16.58
C THR A 184 -4.25 4.22 -17.37
N TRP A 185 -4.32 3.03 -16.75
CA TRP A 185 -4.31 1.75 -17.46
C TRP A 185 -5.38 1.63 -18.55
N PRO A 186 -6.68 1.81 -18.28
CA PRO A 186 -7.70 1.76 -19.34
C PRO A 186 -7.50 2.86 -20.39
N VAL A 187 -6.98 4.02 -19.99
CA VAL A 187 -6.74 5.16 -20.91
C VAL A 187 -5.64 4.82 -21.90
N ILE A 188 -4.52 4.27 -21.45
CA ILE A 188 -3.42 3.85 -22.32
C ILE A 188 -3.86 2.74 -23.26
N GLU A 189 -4.62 1.76 -22.75
CA GLU A 189 -5.18 0.70 -23.59
C GLU A 189 -6.18 1.24 -24.61
N TYR A 190 -7.00 2.23 -24.25
CA TYR A 190 -7.88 2.92 -25.17
C TYR A 190 -7.09 3.61 -26.29
N ILE A 191 -6.09 4.40 -25.96
CA ILE A 191 -5.23 5.12 -26.92
C ILE A 191 -4.55 4.13 -27.88
N ASN A 192 -4.08 3.00 -27.36
CA ASN A 192 -3.36 1.99 -28.17
C ASN A 192 -4.28 1.13 -29.05
N ASN A 193 -5.57 0.99 -28.68
CA ASN A 193 -6.50 0.05 -29.33
C ASN A 193 -7.69 0.71 -30.05
N ARG A 194 -7.76 2.04 -30.12
CA ARG A 194 -8.83 2.75 -30.86
C ARG A 194 -8.29 3.39 -32.12
N PRO A 195 -9.15 3.55 -33.17
CA PRO A 195 -8.81 4.35 -34.35
C PRO A 195 -8.37 5.77 -33.97
N LYS A 196 -7.49 6.34 -34.80
CA LYS A 196 -6.91 7.66 -34.51
C LYS A 196 -7.97 8.75 -34.31
N GLU A 197 -9.01 8.75 -35.14
CA GLU A 197 -10.11 9.71 -35.07
C GLU A 197 -10.84 9.65 -33.72
N GLN A 198 -10.98 8.45 -33.17
CA GLN A 198 -11.63 8.26 -31.86
C GLN A 198 -10.73 8.77 -30.72
N VAL A 199 -9.43 8.52 -30.82
CA VAL A 199 -8.44 9.05 -29.86
C VAL A 199 -8.38 10.59 -29.93
N GLU A 200 -8.44 11.18 -31.13
CA GLU A 200 -8.46 12.64 -31.30
C GLU A 200 -9.73 13.26 -30.70
N ARG A 201 -10.91 12.63 -30.83
CA ARG A 201 -12.14 13.05 -30.14
C ARG A 201 -11.98 12.99 -28.62
N PHE A 202 -11.41 11.94 -28.08
CA PHE A 202 -11.13 11.81 -26.66
C PHE A 202 -10.21 12.93 -26.16
N ILE A 203 -9.09 13.18 -26.85
CA ILE A 203 -8.15 14.27 -26.51
C ILE A 203 -8.82 15.65 -26.60
N LYS A 204 -9.73 15.87 -27.58
CA LYS A 204 -10.53 17.11 -27.68
C LYS A 204 -11.26 17.40 -26.37
N TYR A 205 -11.93 16.40 -25.79
CA TYR A 205 -12.72 16.60 -24.57
C TYR A 205 -11.88 16.71 -23.30
N ILE A 206 -10.67 16.14 -23.29
CA ILE A 206 -9.68 16.43 -22.24
C ILE A 206 -9.28 17.90 -22.29
N LYS A 207 -8.91 18.41 -23.48
CA LYS A 207 -8.49 19.81 -23.65
C LYS A 207 -9.63 20.81 -23.42
N ASN A 208 -10.87 20.40 -23.64
CA ASN A 208 -12.05 21.21 -23.35
C ASN A 208 -12.45 21.22 -21.86
N GLY A 209 -11.74 20.46 -20.99
CA GLY A 209 -12.03 20.43 -19.55
C GLY A 209 -13.27 19.61 -19.17
N GLN A 210 -13.70 18.65 -20.01
CA GLN A 210 -14.77 17.70 -19.70
C GLN A 210 -14.26 16.33 -19.23
N ILE A 211 -12.99 16.03 -19.53
CA ILE A 211 -12.35 14.77 -19.08
C ILE A 211 -11.06 15.10 -18.37
N GLU A 212 -10.87 14.50 -17.21
CA GLU A 212 -9.62 14.54 -16.43
C GLU A 212 -9.01 13.14 -16.35
N ILE A 213 -7.67 13.05 -16.45
CA ILE A 213 -6.93 11.81 -16.26
C ILE A 213 -6.03 11.96 -15.03
N THR A 214 -6.14 11.05 -14.08
CA THR A 214 -5.23 11.01 -12.92
C THR A 214 -3.93 10.29 -13.25
N GLY A 215 -2.86 10.58 -12.49
CA GLY A 215 -1.52 10.05 -12.78
C GLY A 215 -1.24 8.64 -12.29
N MET A 216 -2.18 7.99 -11.58
CA MET A 216 -1.99 6.63 -11.08
C MET A 216 -2.32 5.60 -12.15
N PHE A 217 -1.53 4.52 -12.24
CA PHE A 217 -1.78 3.46 -13.21
C PHE A 217 -3.09 2.72 -12.91
N PHE A 218 -3.29 2.38 -11.64
CA PHE A 218 -4.54 1.90 -11.01
C PHE A 218 -4.43 2.02 -9.49
N ASN A 219 -5.42 1.54 -8.74
CA ASN A 219 -5.39 1.51 -7.29
C ASN A 219 -4.43 0.40 -6.82
N MET A 220 -3.39 0.76 -6.07
CA MET A 220 -2.35 -0.16 -5.65
C MET A 220 -2.30 -0.33 -4.13
N SER A 221 -1.86 -1.48 -3.66
CA SER A 221 -1.50 -1.70 -2.27
C SER A 221 -0.06 -1.24 -1.99
N GLU A 222 0.27 -1.12 -0.71
CA GLU A 222 1.62 -0.79 -0.23
C GLU A 222 2.64 -1.95 -0.41
N MET A 223 2.26 -2.99 -1.17
CA MET A 223 3.15 -4.12 -1.53
C MET A 223 4.20 -3.73 -2.56
N ILE A 224 3.88 -2.81 -3.47
CA ILE A 224 4.76 -2.33 -4.54
C ILE A 224 6.08 -1.76 -3.99
N ASP A 225 7.20 -1.98 -4.67
CA ASP A 225 8.47 -1.35 -4.31
C ASP A 225 8.78 -0.07 -5.12
N GLU A 226 9.76 0.71 -4.66
CA GLU A 226 10.14 1.97 -5.32
C GLU A 226 10.67 1.77 -6.74
N ASN A 227 11.28 0.62 -7.04
CA ASN A 227 11.80 0.31 -8.36
C ASN A 227 10.64 0.10 -9.36
N SER A 228 9.56 -0.56 -8.96
CA SER A 228 8.37 -0.78 -9.78
C SER A 228 7.52 0.48 -9.93
N LEU A 229 7.54 1.39 -8.95
CA LEU A 229 6.83 2.68 -9.03
C LEU A 229 7.26 3.54 -10.23
N LYS A 230 8.48 3.44 -10.74
CA LYS A 230 8.91 4.10 -11.98
C LYS A 230 8.09 3.63 -13.19
N THR A 231 7.91 2.31 -13.31
CA THR A 231 7.10 1.71 -14.38
C THR A 231 5.62 2.06 -14.19
N PHE A 232 5.14 2.10 -12.96
CA PHE A 232 3.78 2.50 -12.61
C PHE A 232 3.45 3.94 -13.06
N LEU A 233 4.43 4.86 -13.02
CA LEU A 233 4.28 6.27 -13.43
C LEU A 233 4.62 6.51 -14.90
N GLU A 234 5.17 5.55 -15.61
CA GLU A 234 5.59 5.71 -17.01
C GLU A 234 4.45 6.12 -17.98
N PRO A 235 3.18 5.69 -17.81
CA PRO A 235 2.07 6.16 -18.64
C PRO A 235 1.94 7.68 -18.75
N ILE A 236 2.35 8.42 -17.71
CA ILE A 236 2.34 9.89 -17.74
C ILE A 236 3.20 10.45 -18.87
N ARG A 237 4.34 9.81 -19.20
CA ARG A 237 5.17 10.20 -20.35
C ARG A 237 4.42 10.06 -21.67
N GLN A 238 3.67 8.95 -21.87
CA GLN A 238 2.88 8.75 -23.10
C GLN A 238 1.76 9.78 -23.20
N LEU A 239 1.09 10.10 -22.10
CA LEU A 239 0.05 11.15 -22.06
C LEU A 239 0.63 12.53 -22.40
N ARG A 240 1.78 12.89 -21.86
CA ARG A 240 2.48 14.16 -22.16
C ARG A 240 2.93 14.27 -23.60
N ALA A 241 3.37 13.16 -24.19
CA ALA A 241 3.73 13.12 -25.62
C ALA A 241 2.54 13.41 -26.55
N LEU A 242 1.30 13.26 -26.05
CA LEU A 242 0.05 13.60 -26.72
C LEU A 242 -0.49 15.00 -26.27
N ASP A 243 0.30 15.77 -25.54
CA ASP A 243 -0.08 17.06 -24.98
C ASP A 243 -1.35 16.97 -24.09
N ILE A 244 -1.43 15.88 -23.31
CA ILE A 244 -2.48 15.63 -22.32
C ILE A 244 -1.96 16.04 -20.94
N PRO A 245 -2.63 17.00 -20.26
CA PRO A 245 -2.23 17.43 -18.93
C PRO A 245 -2.60 16.36 -17.89
N VAL A 246 -1.69 16.09 -16.94
CA VAL A 246 -1.94 15.27 -15.75
C VAL A 246 -1.58 16.11 -14.53
N LYS A 247 -2.60 16.57 -13.80
CA LYS A 247 -2.45 17.48 -12.65
C LYS A 247 -2.75 16.81 -11.31
N THR A 248 -3.46 15.68 -11.35
CA THR A 248 -4.01 15.01 -10.18
C THR A 248 -3.56 13.56 -10.12
N ALA A 249 -3.59 12.99 -8.93
CA ALA A 249 -3.47 11.57 -8.67
C ALA A 249 -4.63 11.12 -7.80
N MET A 250 -5.09 9.90 -7.99
CA MET A 250 -6.23 9.35 -7.26
C MET A 250 -5.98 7.90 -6.88
N GLN A 251 -6.35 7.56 -5.65
CA GLN A 251 -6.39 6.19 -5.18
C GLN A 251 -7.68 5.97 -4.40
N ASN A 252 -8.48 5.03 -4.81
CA ASN A 252 -9.76 4.70 -4.20
C ASN A 252 -9.76 3.27 -3.68
N ASP A 253 -10.67 2.97 -2.77
CA ASP A 253 -10.88 1.69 -2.09
C ASP A 253 -9.77 1.35 -1.08
N VAL A 254 -8.53 1.49 -1.43
CA VAL A 254 -7.34 1.21 -0.61
C VAL A 254 -7.22 2.18 0.56
N ASN A 255 -6.62 1.71 1.65
CA ASN A 255 -6.65 2.37 2.95
C ASN A 255 -5.26 2.88 3.41
N GLY A 256 -4.36 3.07 2.48
CA GLY A 256 -3.01 3.59 2.69
C GLY A 256 -2.30 3.83 1.36
N ILE A 257 -1.07 4.32 1.40
CA ILE A 257 -0.34 4.70 0.20
C ILE A 257 1.17 4.82 0.45
N ALA A 258 1.98 4.46 -0.56
CA ALA A 258 3.44 4.59 -0.53
C ALA A 258 3.89 6.04 -0.28
N TRP A 259 4.67 6.25 0.79
CA TRP A 259 5.06 7.60 1.24
C TRP A 259 5.95 8.36 0.24
N CYS A 260 6.76 7.65 -0.56
CA CYS A 260 7.59 8.26 -1.60
C CYS A 260 6.79 9.01 -2.69
N LEU A 261 5.50 8.73 -2.84
CA LEU A 261 4.67 9.46 -3.81
C LEU A 261 4.53 10.95 -3.45
N ALA A 262 4.68 11.31 -2.17
CA ALA A 262 4.74 12.71 -1.75
C ALA A 262 6.01 13.44 -2.28
N ASP A 263 7.08 12.69 -2.63
CA ASP A 263 8.26 13.23 -3.34
C ASP A 263 8.06 13.20 -4.87
N TYR A 264 7.55 12.09 -5.41
CA TYR A 264 7.56 11.84 -6.86
C TYR A 264 6.49 12.66 -7.60
N MET A 265 5.32 12.84 -7.01
CA MET A 265 4.21 13.54 -7.66
C MET A 265 4.49 15.03 -7.92
N PRO A 266 5.03 15.83 -6.96
CA PRO A 266 5.42 17.21 -7.22
C PRO A 266 6.46 17.34 -8.34
N ASP A 267 7.46 16.47 -8.39
CA ASP A 267 8.49 16.44 -9.44
C ASP A 267 7.90 16.12 -10.82
N LEU A 268 6.74 15.48 -10.86
CA LEU A 268 5.94 15.24 -12.05
C LEU A 268 4.93 16.37 -12.34
N GLY A 269 4.90 17.47 -11.55
CA GLY A 269 3.90 18.53 -11.67
C GLY A 269 2.49 18.08 -11.30
N ILE A 270 2.36 16.99 -10.55
CA ILE A 270 1.10 16.48 -10.01
C ILE A 270 1.00 16.94 -8.56
N HIS A 271 0.18 17.96 -8.32
CA HIS A 271 0.12 18.64 -7.03
C HIS A 271 -1.09 18.24 -6.19
N TYR A 272 -2.11 17.62 -6.76
CA TYR A 272 -3.36 17.24 -6.09
C TYR A 272 -3.48 15.73 -6.01
N PHE A 273 -3.67 15.25 -4.81
CA PHE A 273 -3.88 13.83 -4.54
C PHE A 273 -5.23 13.61 -3.89
N SER A 274 -5.96 12.58 -4.29
CA SER A 274 -7.23 12.22 -3.66
C SER A 274 -7.29 10.75 -3.26
N MET A 275 -8.04 10.49 -2.19
CA MET A 275 -8.31 9.14 -1.72
C MET A 275 -9.75 9.01 -1.25
N GLY A 276 -10.49 8.09 -1.85
CA GLY A 276 -11.82 7.65 -1.44
C GLY A 276 -11.75 6.26 -0.81
N GLN A 277 -11.52 6.20 0.49
CA GLN A 277 -11.25 4.96 1.21
C GLN A 277 -12.48 4.08 1.34
N ASN A 278 -12.29 2.76 1.32
CA ASN A 278 -13.23 1.79 1.84
C ASN A 278 -13.02 1.66 3.35
N ASP A 279 -14.10 1.77 4.13
CA ASP A 279 -14.06 1.64 5.59
C ASP A 279 -14.27 0.20 6.08
N HIS A 280 -14.25 -0.77 5.17
CA HIS A 280 -14.30 -2.19 5.50
C HIS A 280 -12.99 -2.62 6.17
N ARG A 281 -13.06 -3.10 7.41
CA ARG A 281 -11.91 -3.56 8.21
C ARG A 281 -10.78 -2.51 8.36
N ALA A 282 -11.10 -1.23 8.29
CA ALA A 282 -10.14 -0.13 8.39
C ALA A 282 -10.69 1.01 9.21
N LEU A 283 -9.87 1.62 10.05
CA LEU A 283 -10.22 2.88 10.68
C LEU A 283 -10.23 4.00 9.64
N ARG A 284 -10.99 5.04 9.91
CA ARG A 284 -10.94 6.27 9.11
C ARG A 284 -9.93 7.23 9.73
N PRO A 285 -8.80 7.50 9.07
CA PRO A 285 -7.97 8.64 9.42
C PRO A 285 -8.76 9.93 9.17
N PHE A 286 -8.57 10.88 10.06
CA PHE A 286 -9.19 12.21 10.00
C PHE A 286 -10.72 12.23 10.11
N GLU A 287 -11.25 13.40 10.39
CA GLU A 287 -12.66 13.71 10.12
C GLU A 287 -12.81 13.99 8.62
N CYS A 288 -13.58 13.15 7.95
CA CYS A 288 -13.77 13.25 6.50
C CYS A 288 -15.03 14.02 6.13
N PRO A 289 -15.02 14.72 5.00
CA PRO A 289 -13.88 14.96 4.12
C PRO A 289 -12.91 15.98 4.68
N THR A 290 -11.63 15.91 4.28
CA THR A 290 -10.63 16.89 4.72
C THR A 290 -9.58 17.16 3.64
N VAL A 291 -8.98 18.36 3.69
CA VAL A 291 -7.85 18.78 2.83
C VAL A 291 -6.65 19.06 3.72
N PHE A 292 -5.48 18.60 3.33
CA PHE A 292 -4.22 18.87 4.01
C PHE A 292 -3.04 18.83 3.03
N LYS A 293 -1.90 19.39 3.45
CA LYS A 293 -0.61 19.22 2.75
C LYS A 293 0.06 17.96 3.28
N TRP A 294 0.20 16.97 2.42
CA TRP A 294 0.89 15.72 2.77
C TRP A 294 2.36 15.82 2.40
N GLU A 295 3.22 15.73 3.40
CA GLU A 295 4.66 15.85 3.23
C GLU A 295 5.37 14.50 3.27
N SER A 296 6.35 14.35 2.38
CA SER A 296 7.36 13.30 2.44
C SER A 296 8.33 13.50 3.60
N PRO A 297 9.18 12.51 3.91
CA PRO A 297 10.27 12.70 4.87
C PRO A 297 11.18 13.90 4.54
N SER A 298 11.39 14.20 3.26
CA SER A 298 12.23 15.32 2.79
C SER A 298 11.59 16.70 2.96
N GLY A 299 10.27 16.76 3.14
CA GLY A 299 9.49 17.99 3.21
C GLY A 299 8.91 18.46 1.88
N LYS A 300 9.07 17.72 0.77
CA LYS A 300 8.27 17.96 -0.43
C LYS A 300 6.81 17.62 -0.14
N SER A 301 5.86 18.33 -0.74
CA SER A 301 4.43 18.15 -0.43
C SER A 301 3.53 18.18 -1.63
N SER A 302 2.42 17.44 -1.51
CA SER A 302 1.24 17.52 -2.37
C SER A 302 0.02 17.89 -1.54
N TYR A 303 -0.96 18.54 -2.15
CA TYR A 303 -2.27 18.75 -1.52
C TYR A 303 -3.06 17.46 -1.58
N PHE A 304 -3.56 17.01 -0.45
CA PHE A 304 -4.27 15.73 -0.31
C PHE A 304 -5.72 15.99 0.10
N TYR A 305 -6.67 15.43 -0.65
CA TYR A 305 -8.08 15.42 -0.29
C TYR A 305 -8.53 14.02 0.08
N ARG A 306 -8.92 13.85 1.32
CA ARG A 306 -9.48 12.63 1.85
C ARG A 306 -11.00 12.68 1.75
N PHE A 307 -11.58 11.96 0.78
CA PHE A 307 -13.04 11.77 0.66
C PHE A 307 -13.60 10.90 1.78
N ASP A 308 -14.89 10.99 2.04
CA ASP A 308 -15.56 10.02 2.90
C ASP A 308 -15.51 8.61 2.32
N HIS A 309 -15.93 8.50 1.05
CA HIS A 309 -15.97 7.26 0.31
C HIS A 309 -16.06 7.56 -1.19
N TYR A 310 -15.48 6.73 -2.04
CA TYR A 310 -15.51 6.89 -3.50
C TYR A 310 -16.91 6.74 -4.13
N ARG A 311 -17.95 6.35 -3.35
CA ARG A 311 -19.36 6.23 -3.78
C ARG A 311 -20.32 7.06 -2.93
N THR A 312 -19.89 8.14 -2.33
CA THR A 312 -20.78 8.97 -1.47
C THR A 312 -22.00 9.47 -2.23
N GLY A 313 -21.84 9.95 -3.48
CA GLY A 313 -22.95 10.41 -4.30
C GLY A 313 -23.93 9.29 -4.68
N ASN A 314 -23.47 8.05 -4.89
CA ASN A 314 -24.37 6.91 -5.12
C ASN A 314 -25.20 6.60 -3.87
N ARG A 315 -24.63 6.74 -2.66
CA ARG A 315 -25.37 6.58 -1.39
C ARG A 315 -26.46 7.65 -1.21
N TRP A 316 -26.28 8.83 -1.82
CA TRP A 316 -27.33 9.86 -1.86
C TRP A 316 -28.46 9.51 -2.83
N GLY A 317 -28.17 8.70 -3.85
CA GLY A 317 -29.09 8.30 -4.91
C GLY A 317 -28.96 9.14 -6.19
N ILE A 318 -27.82 9.76 -6.46
CA ILE A 318 -27.58 10.61 -7.66
C ILE A 318 -27.86 9.85 -8.98
N SER A 319 -27.75 8.55 -8.99
CA SER A 319 -27.90 7.70 -10.18
C SER A 319 -29.31 7.16 -10.40
N ASP A 320 -30.21 7.22 -9.39
CA ASP A 320 -31.50 6.53 -9.38
C ASP A 320 -32.66 7.29 -8.74
N LYS A 321 -32.40 8.43 -8.10
CA LYS A 321 -33.42 9.28 -7.48
C LYS A 321 -33.50 10.63 -8.17
N ASN A 322 -34.65 11.29 -8.03
CA ASN A 322 -34.80 12.70 -8.39
C ASN A 322 -34.26 13.64 -7.30
N ALA A 323 -34.21 14.95 -7.59
CA ALA A 323 -33.67 15.94 -6.65
C ALA A 323 -34.42 15.97 -5.30
N THR A 324 -35.72 15.78 -5.28
CA THR A 324 -36.52 15.77 -4.05
C THR A 324 -36.21 14.53 -3.17
N GLU A 325 -36.12 13.37 -3.78
CA GLU A 325 -35.83 12.13 -3.07
C GLU A 325 -34.37 12.06 -2.56
N MET A 326 -33.45 12.75 -3.24
CA MET A 326 -32.05 12.86 -2.84
C MET A 326 -31.82 13.87 -1.72
N ALA A 327 -32.64 14.93 -1.65
CA ALA A 327 -32.46 16.08 -0.78
C ALA A 327 -32.22 15.73 0.70
N PRO A 328 -32.95 14.83 1.36
CA PRO A 328 -32.70 14.49 2.76
C PRO A 328 -31.28 13.97 3.03
N SER A 329 -30.71 13.18 2.11
CA SER A 329 -29.35 12.65 2.24
C SER A 329 -28.30 13.76 2.12
N VAL A 330 -28.48 14.68 1.16
CA VAL A 330 -27.58 15.82 0.95
C VAL A 330 -27.64 16.76 2.16
N PHE A 331 -28.86 17.08 2.64
CA PHE A 331 -29.03 17.99 3.78
C PHE A 331 -28.44 17.42 5.06
N ALA A 332 -28.67 16.13 5.35
CA ALA A 332 -28.09 15.46 6.50
C ALA A 332 -26.55 15.49 6.45
N TYR A 333 -25.98 15.27 5.27
CA TYR A 333 -24.54 15.30 5.07
C TYR A 333 -23.95 16.70 5.30
N LEU A 334 -24.49 17.75 4.66
CA LEU A 334 -24.00 19.11 4.78
C LEU A 334 -24.21 19.69 6.18
N ASN A 335 -25.30 19.32 6.87
CA ASN A 335 -25.51 19.65 8.28
C ASN A 335 -24.43 19.01 9.16
N ASN A 336 -24.16 17.73 8.99
CA ASN A 336 -23.09 17.06 9.75
C ASN A 336 -21.73 17.73 9.54
N LEU A 337 -21.40 18.15 8.31
CA LEU A 337 -20.18 18.92 8.06
C LEU A 337 -20.18 20.29 8.78
N THR A 338 -21.31 20.98 8.77
CA THR A 338 -21.46 22.27 9.47
C THR A 338 -21.29 22.11 10.98
N GLU A 339 -21.92 21.08 11.57
CA GLU A 339 -21.83 20.78 13.00
C GLU A 339 -20.43 20.38 13.44
N LYS A 340 -19.69 19.68 12.58
CA LYS A 340 -18.28 19.33 12.79
C LYS A 340 -17.30 20.46 12.54
N GLY A 341 -17.78 21.63 12.12
CA GLY A 341 -16.92 22.79 11.86
C GLY A 341 -16.07 22.67 10.58
N TYR A 342 -16.58 21.96 9.54
CA TYR A 342 -15.90 21.90 8.24
C TYR A 342 -15.65 23.31 7.70
N PRO A 343 -14.39 23.68 7.42
CA PRO A 343 -14.00 25.08 7.27
C PRO A 343 -14.39 25.71 5.93
N PHE A 344 -14.64 24.90 4.90
CA PHE A 344 -14.85 25.37 3.54
C PHE A 344 -16.34 25.54 3.25
N ASP A 345 -16.67 26.38 2.27
CA ASP A 345 -18.00 26.58 1.70
C ASP A 345 -18.25 25.70 0.45
N ALA A 346 -17.28 24.87 0.12
CA ALA A 346 -17.31 23.91 -0.97
C ALA A 346 -16.92 22.51 -0.49
N VAL A 347 -17.48 21.48 -1.13
CA VAL A 347 -17.13 20.06 -0.88
C VAL A 347 -17.14 19.31 -2.20
N SER A 348 -16.19 18.37 -2.37
CA SER A 348 -16.16 17.46 -3.50
C SER A 348 -16.70 16.09 -3.10
N ILE A 349 -17.58 15.55 -3.92
CA ILE A 349 -18.27 14.28 -3.72
C ILE A 349 -18.03 13.38 -4.92
N GLN A 350 -17.46 12.21 -4.68
CA GLN A 350 -17.31 11.17 -5.70
C GLN A 350 -18.56 10.31 -5.84
N TYR A 351 -18.81 9.86 -7.07
CA TYR A 351 -19.77 8.79 -7.35
C TYR A 351 -19.31 7.97 -8.57
N SER A 352 -19.47 6.67 -8.45
CA SER A 352 -19.09 5.73 -9.50
C SER A 352 -20.28 5.56 -10.44
N GLY A 353 -20.14 5.98 -11.67
CA GLY A 353 -21.06 5.82 -12.81
C GLY A 353 -22.54 5.53 -12.49
N TYR A 354 -23.06 4.39 -12.99
CA TYR A 354 -24.48 4.04 -12.82
C TYR A 354 -24.78 3.48 -11.41
N HIS A 355 -24.01 2.53 -10.85
CA HIS A 355 -24.34 1.98 -9.50
C HIS A 355 -23.16 1.45 -8.68
N PHE A 356 -22.18 0.75 -9.27
CA PHE A 356 -21.21 -0.07 -8.54
C PHE A 356 -19.77 0.18 -9.03
N ASN A 357 -18.84 -0.55 -8.44
CA ASN A 357 -17.48 -0.69 -8.94
C ASN A 357 -17.49 -1.15 -10.41
N ASN A 358 -16.52 -0.72 -11.22
CA ASN A 358 -16.45 -0.99 -12.65
C ASN A 358 -17.73 -0.60 -13.41
N SER A 359 -18.26 0.56 -13.11
CA SER A 359 -19.58 1.03 -13.54
C SER A 359 -19.51 1.89 -14.81
N PRO A 360 -20.45 1.75 -15.77
CA PRO A 360 -20.47 2.60 -16.94
C PRO A 360 -20.80 4.07 -16.57
N PRO A 361 -20.35 5.03 -17.36
CA PRO A 361 -20.75 6.44 -17.22
C PRO A 361 -22.26 6.61 -17.41
N SER A 362 -22.84 7.67 -16.81
CA SER A 362 -24.26 7.95 -16.85
C SER A 362 -24.54 9.44 -17.02
N LEU A 363 -25.55 9.77 -17.85
CA LEU A 363 -26.10 11.13 -17.96
C LEU A 363 -27.22 11.43 -16.94
N VAL A 364 -27.71 10.44 -16.21
CA VAL A 364 -28.76 10.62 -15.20
C VAL A 364 -28.36 11.68 -14.17
N PRO A 365 -27.12 11.67 -13.62
CA PRO A 365 -26.69 12.70 -12.69
C PRO A 365 -26.78 14.13 -13.20
N ASN A 366 -26.53 14.36 -14.49
CA ASN A 366 -26.61 15.70 -15.08
C ASN A 366 -28.04 16.23 -15.08
N ALA A 367 -29.03 15.33 -15.35
CA ALA A 367 -30.44 15.70 -15.27
C ALA A 367 -30.87 16.02 -13.81
N VAL A 368 -30.41 15.22 -12.85
CA VAL A 368 -30.67 15.41 -11.41
C VAL A 368 -30.05 16.74 -10.91
N ILE A 369 -28.82 17.04 -11.32
CA ILE A 369 -28.15 18.31 -10.98
C ILE A 369 -28.92 19.51 -11.55
N ARG A 370 -29.47 19.40 -12.78
CA ARG A 370 -30.32 20.45 -13.38
C ARG A 370 -31.57 20.67 -12.55
N GLU A 371 -32.34 19.61 -12.29
CA GLU A 371 -33.56 19.63 -11.47
C GLU A 371 -33.26 20.20 -10.07
N TRP A 372 -32.16 19.80 -9.45
CA TRP A 372 -31.71 20.30 -8.16
C TRP A 372 -31.49 21.83 -8.19
N ASN A 373 -30.74 22.32 -9.16
CA ASN A 373 -30.38 23.73 -9.24
C ASN A 373 -31.57 24.63 -9.65
N GLU A 374 -32.59 24.07 -10.32
CA GLU A 374 -33.85 24.74 -10.59
C GLU A 374 -34.66 24.87 -9.30
N LYS A 375 -34.65 23.86 -8.43
CA LYS A 375 -35.39 23.84 -7.15
C LYS A 375 -34.68 24.62 -6.05
N PHE A 376 -33.37 24.38 -5.86
CA PHE A 376 -32.60 24.91 -4.74
C PHE A 376 -31.67 26.04 -5.19
N ALA A 377 -31.72 27.17 -4.45
CA ALA A 377 -30.78 28.29 -4.59
C ALA A 377 -29.42 27.92 -3.89
N SER A 378 -29.49 27.16 -2.79
CA SER A 378 -28.37 26.59 -2.04
C SER A 378 -28.82 25.32 -1.33
N PRO A 379 -27.99 24.23 -1.25
CA PRO A 379 -26.69 24.08 -1.87
C PRO A 379 -26.78 24.03 -3.40
N LYS A 380 -25.75 24.52 -4.09
CA LYS A 380 -25.61 24.37 -5.54
C LYS A 380 -24.83 23.06 -5.82
N LEU A 381 -25.35 22.23 -6.72
CA LEU A 381 -24.64 21.09 -7.26
C LEU A 381 -24.05 21.45 -8.62
N ARG A 382 -22.83 20.98 -8.91
CA ARG A 382 -22.24 21.13 -10.23
C ARG A 382 -21.52 19.86 -10.65
N SER A 383 -21.68 19.47 -11.92
CA SER A 383 -20.81 18.48 -12.53
C SER A 383 -19.39 19.05 -12.57
N ALA A 384 -18.41 18.29 -12.08
CA ALA A 384 -17.07 18.81 -11.86
C ALA A 384 -15.98 17.75 -12.09
N LEU A 385 -14.77 18.22 -12.36
CA LEU A 385 -13.53 17.47 -12.29
C LEU A 385 -12.86 17.72 -10.93
N PHE A 386 -12.03 16.82 -10.48
CA PHE A 386 -11.42 16.90 -9.15
C PHE A 386 -10.50 18.11 -9.01
N HIS A 387 -9.70 18.42 -10.04
CA HIS A 387 -8.81 19.60 -9.99
C HIS A 387 -9.58 20.90 -9.81
N GLU A 388 -10.80 21.05 -10.35
CA GLU A 388 -11.60 22.28 -10.19
C GLU A 388 -11.93 22.57 -8.73
N PHE A 389 -12.23 21.55 -7.95
CA PHE A 389 -12.44 21.68 -6.52
C PHE A 389 -11.13 22.02 -5.78
N MET A 390 -10.04 21.37 -6.13
CA MET A 390 -8.75 21.62 -5.48
C MET A 390 -8.22 23.01 -5.79
N ASP A 391 -8.33 23.46 -7.05
CA ASP A 391 -7.97 24.84 -7.44
C ASP A 391 -8.76 25.85 -6.60
N TYR A 392 -10.09 25.64 -6.42
CA TYR A 392 -10.94 26.49 -5.60
C TYR A 392 -10.48 26.55 -4.14
N VAL A 393 -10.19 25.41 -3.54
CA VAL A 393 -9.78 25.32 -2.12
C VAL A 393 -8.38 25.90 -1.91
N VAL A 394 -7.43 25.56 -2.76
CA VAL A 394 -6.04 26.02 -2.61
C VAL A 394 -5.96 27.52 -2.83
N GLU A 395 -6.63 28.08 -3.84
CA GLU A 395 -6.66 29.54 -4.09
C GLU A 395 -7.15 30.33 -2.86
N ARG A 396 -8.11 29.79 -2.08
CA ARG A 396 -8.78 30.52 -0.99
C ARG A 396 -8.29 30.17 0.40
N TYR A 397 -7.84 28.95 0.61
CA TYR A 397 -7.65 28.41 1.96
C TYR A 397 -6.24 27.85 2.21
N ASP A 398 -5.29 27.97 1.27
CA ASP A 398 -3.94 27.38 1.35
C ASP A 398 -3.24 27.62 2.70
N ALA A 399 -3.30 28.85 3.21
CA ALA A 399 -2.67 29.22 4.48
C ALA A 399 -3.31 28.57 5.72
N GLN A 400 -4.51 28.01 5.59
CA GLN A 400 -5.27 27.37 6.69
C GLN A 400 -5.12 25.84 6.67
N LEU A 401 -4.56 25.26 5.59
CA LEU A 401 -4.45 23.81 5.44
C LEU A 401 -3.40 23.25 6.40
N PRO A 402 -3.74 22.21 7.18
CA PRO A 402 -2.77 21.55 8.03
C PRO A 402 -1.68 20.87 7.20
N VAL A 403 -0.47 20.82 7.75
CA VAL A 403 0.67 20.11 7.16
C VAL A 403 0.88 18.82 7.94
N ILE A 404 0.94 17.68 7.23
CA ILE A 404 1.09 16.35 7.82
C ILE A 404 2.30 15.66 7.18
N ARG A 405 3.38 15.48 7.97
CA ARG A 405 4.58 14.74 7.59
C ARG A 405 4.56 13.39 8.27
N ALA A 406 3.89 12.42 7.66
CA ALA A 406 3.71 11.08 8.20
C ALA A 406 3.46 10.07 7.08
N ALA A 407 3.88 8.83 7.29
CA ALA A 407 3.54 7.70 6.43
C ALA A 407 2.04 7.36 6.57
N TYR A 408 1.49 6.76 5.52
CA TYR A 408 0.10 6.32 5.50
C TYR A 408 0.02 4.80 5.30
N PRO A 409 0.39 3.97 6.31
CA PRO A 409 0.34 2.52 6.23
C PRO A 409 -1.05 1.99 5.90
N ASP A 410 -1.07 0.94 5.11
CA ASP A 410 -2.24 0.41 4.43
C ASP A 410 -2.93 -0.72 5.22
N TRP A 411 -4.22 -0.57 5.50
CA TRP A 411 -5.06 -1.62 6.10
C TRP A 411 -5.39 -2.77 5.15
N TRP A 412 -5.19 -2.60 3.83
CA TRP A 412 -5.62 -3.57 2.81
C TRP A 412 -4.65 -4.74 2.66
N THR A 413 -3.38 -4.55 3.02
CA THR A 413 -2.28 -5.47 2.69
C THR A 413 -2.33 -6.82 3.41
N ASP A 414 -3.07 -6.95 4.52
CA ASP A 414 -3.21 -8.23 5.22
C ASP A 414 -3.82 -9.32 4.32
N GLY A 415 -4.66 -8.93 3.36
CA GLY A 415 -5.26 -9.85 2.40
C GLY A 415 -4.25 -10.62 1.55
N PHE A 416 -3.07 -10.04 1.25
CA PHE A 416 -1.99 -10.71 0.52
C PHE A 416 -1.44 -11.93 1.28
N GLY A 417 -1.62 -11.98 2.59
CA GLY A 417 -1.33 -13.16 3.40
C GLY A 417 -2.18 -14.39 3.04
N SER A 418 -3.29 -14.23 2.29
CA SER A 418 -4.11 -15.34 1.80
C SER A 418 -3.51 -16.09 0.60
N ALA A 419 -2.42 -15.57 0.03
CA ALA A 419 -1.64 -16.18 -1.06
C ALA A 419 -0.14 -16.08 -0.77
N ALA A 420 0.27 -16.58 0.39
CA ALA A 420 1.63 -16.39 0.91
C ALA A 420 2.73 -16.85 -0.06
N ARG A 421 2.49 -17.91 -0.85
CA ARG A 421 3.45 -18.39 -1.86
C ARG A 421 3.65 -17.39 -3.00
N GLU A 422 2.58 -16.94 -3.62
CA GLU A 422 2.62 -16.00 -4.74
C GLU A 422 3.10 -14.62 -4.28
N THR A 423 2.74 -14.22 -3.07
CA THR A 423 3.27 -13.01 -2.43
C THR A 423 4.78 -13.10 -2.21
N ALA A 424 5.30 -14.23 -1.72
CA ALA A 424 6.73 -14.47 -1.60
C ALA A 424 7.43 -14.46 -2.97
N VAL A 425 6.83 -15.07 -4.01
CA VAL A 425 7.35 -15.05 -5.38
C VAL A 425 7.41 -13.61 -5.91
N SER A 426 6.35 -12.81 -5.75
CA SER A 426 6.34 -11.40 -6.16
C SER A 426 7.44 -10.61 -5.44
N ARG A 427 7.52 -10.70 -4.12
CA ARG A 427 8.51 -9.96 -3.32
C ARG A 427 9.95 -10.33 -3.67
N THR A 428 10.25 -11.62 -3.84
CA THR A 428 11.59 -12.06 -4.24
C THR A 428 11.92 -11.61 -5.66
N THR A 429 10.94 -11.60 -6.55
CA THR A 429 11.13 -11.11 -7.93
C THR A 429 11.39 -9.60 -7.98
N HIS A 430 10.72 -8.79 -7.15
CA HIS A 430 11.07 -7.36 -6.99
C HIS A 430 12.54 -7.18 -6.64
N ALA A 431 13.06 -7.93 -5.66
CA ALA A 431 14.46 -7.87 -5.26
C ALA A 431 15.41 -8.36 -6.35
N ASP A 432 15.05 -9.46 -7.04
CA ASP A 432 15.83 -9.98 -8.17
C ASP A 432 15.89 -9.00 -9.34
N MET A 433 14.83 -8.20 -9.56
CA MET A 433 14.84 -7.16 -10.57
C MET A 433 15.77 -5.99 -10.22
N ILE A 434 15.89 -5.61 -8.94
CA ILE A 434 16.89 -4.61 -8.50
C ILE A 434 18.31 -5.11 -8.85
N ALA A 435 18.61 -6.36 -8.49
CA ALA A 435 19.89 -6.98 -8.80
C ALA A 435 20.12 -7.11 -10.32
N THR A 436 19.13 -7.57 -11.07
CA THR A 436 19.22 -7.78 -12.52
C THR A 436 19.45 -6.48 -13.28
N GLN A 437 18.73 -5.41 -12.93
CA GLN A 437 18.94 -4.09 -13.52
C GLN A 437 20.31 -3.52 -13.14
N GLY A 438 20.80 -3.77 -11.91
CA GLY A 438 22.16 -3.48 -11.51
C GLY A 438 23.20 -4.20 -12.38
N LEU A 439 23.01 -5.50 -12.65
CA LEU A 439 23.88 -6.26 -13.57
C LEU A 439 23.87 -5.69 -15.00
N LEU A 440 22.69 -5.34 -15.54
CA LEU A 440 22.57 -4.67 -16.85
C LEU A 440 23.32 -3.32 -16.86
N SER A 441 23.26 -2.58 -15.74
CA SER A 441 23.97 -1.31 -15.59
C SER A 441 25.49 -1.50 -15.56
N ILE A 442 26.00 -2.53 -14.88
CA ILE A 442 27.42 -2.92 -14.90
C ILE A 442 27.84 -3.30 -16.34
N ALA A 443 27.02 -4.05 -17.07
CA ALA A 443 27.29 -4.40 -18.46
C ALA A 443 27.36 -3.14 -19.35
N SER A 444 26.42 -2.20 -19.20
CA SER A 444 26.42 -0.92 -19.92
C SER A 444 27.66 -0.09 -19.62
N ALA A 445 28.07 0.02 -18.35
CA ALA A 445 29.27 0.74 -17.94
C ALA A 445 30.55 0.11 -18.52
N LYS A 446 30.55 -1.19 -18.79
CA LYS A 446 31.62 -1.89 -19.52
C LYS A 446 31.51 -1.73 -21.05
N GLY A 447 30.64 -0.85 -21.53
CA GLY A 447 30.45 -0.57 -22.96
C GLY A 447 29.76 -1.70 -23.73
N LYS A 448 29.00 -2.58 -23.04
CA LYS A 448 28.25 -3.64 -23.72
C LYS A 448 26.94 -3.09 -24.29
N PRO A 449 26.66 -3.31 -25.60
CA PRO A 449 25.35 -2.98 -26.14
C PRO A 449 24.27 -3.87 -25.51
N LEU A 450 23.21 -3.24 -25.08
CA LEU A 450 22.05 -3.97 -24.55
C LEU A 450 21.30 -4.66 -25.68
N PRO A 451 20.70 -5.84 -25.44
CA PRO A 451 19.85 -6.50 -26.43
C PRO A 451 18.68 -5.62 -26.84
N GLN A 452 18.30 -5.72 -28.12
CA GLN A 452 17.10 -5.03 -28.61
C GLN A 452 15.86 -5.43 -27.79
N GLY A 453 15.00 -4.45 -27.45
CA GLY A 453 13.79 -4.64 -26.69
C GLY A 453 14.00 -4.90 -25.20
N ILE A 454 15.21 -4.59 -24.66
CA ILE A 454 15.49 -4.84 -23.23
C ILE A 454 14.58 -4.02 -22.32
N HIS A 455 14.30 -2.75 -22.66
CA HIS A 455 13.45 -1.88 -21.85
C HIS A 455 11.99 -2.36 -21.83
N GLU A 456 11.48 -2.85 -22.96
CA GLU A 456 10.14 -3.46 -23.05
C GLU A 456 10.03 -4.72 -22.19
N LYS A 457 11.08 -5.55 -22.18
CA LYS A 457 11.12 -6.74 -21.32
C LYS A 457 11.18 -6.38 -19.85
N ILE A 458 12.00 -5.39 -19.47
CA ILE A 458 12.04 -4.88 -18.09
C ILE A 458 10.66 -4.35 -17.70
N ARG A 459 10.05 -3.51 -18.53
CA ARG A 459 8.71 -2.98 -18.32
C ARG A 459 7.67 -4.10 -18.17
N HIS A 460 7.72 -5.12 -19.02
CA HIS A 460 6.80 -6.26 -18.96
C HIS A 460 6.88 -7.00 -17.61
N ILE A 461 8.09 -7.23 -17.09
CA ILE A 461 8.27 -7.87 -15.79
C ILE A 461 7.68 -7.00 -14.69
N HIS A 462 8.03 -5.70 -14.64
CA HIS A 462 7.48 -4.78 -13.64
C HIS A 462 5.97 -4.61 -13.76
N THR A 463 5.41 -4.58 -14.98
CA THR A 463 3.97 -4.52 -15.20
C THR A 463 3.24 -5.71 -14.56
N ASN A 464 3.79 -6.93 -14.71
CA ASN A 464 3.22 -8.10 -14.05
C ASN A 464 3.34 -8.02 -12.50
N LEU A 465 4.48 -7.56 -11.97
CA LEU A 465 4.61 -7.31 -10.52
C LEU A 465 3.58 -6.30 -10.03
N ILE A 466 3.41 -5.18 -10.73
CA ILE A 466 2.44 -4.14 -10.42
C ILE A 466 1.01 -4.67 -10.46
N PHE A 467 0.65 -5.52 -11.44
CA PHE A 467 -0.66 -6.16 -11.49
C PHE A 467 -0.90 -7.14 -10.32
N TYR A 468 0.16 -7.79 -9.83
CA TYR A 468 0.04 -8.59 -8.62
C TYR A 468 -0.17 -7.73 -7.38
N ASP A 469 0.47 -6.57 -7.27
CA ASP A 469 0.39 -5.64 -6.15
C ASP A 469 -0.88 -4.76 -6.18
N GLU A 470 -1.64 -4.78 -7.26
CA GLU A 470 -2.92 -4.08 -7.41
C GLU A 470 -3.91 -4.60 -6.37
N HIS A 471 -4.79 -3.72 -5.85
CA HIS A 471 -5.63 -3.95 -4.66
C HIS A 471 -6.71 -5.02 -4.84
N THR A 472 -7.16 -5.28 -6.07
CA THR A 472 -8.15 -6.31 -6.36
C THR A 472 -7.47 -7.67 -6.50
N PHE A 473 -7.80 -8.59 -5.60
CA PHE A 473 -7.08 -9.86 -5.53
C PHE A 473 -7.85 -11.03 -6.18
N GLY A 474 -9.15 -10.96 -6.16
CA GLY A 474 -10.03 -11.98 -6.73
C GLY A 474 -11.50 -11.58 -6.74
N ALA A 475 -12.37 -12.55 -6.97
CA ALA A 475 -13.80 -12.36 -7.14
C ALA A 475 -14.52 -11.88 -5.88
N ALA A 476 -15.63 -11.16 -6.05
CA ALA A 476 -16.55 -10.81 -4.97
C ALA A 476 -17.02 -12.03 -4.18
N GLY A 477 -17.22 -13.17 -4.87
CA GLY A 477 -17.62 -14.45 -4.29
C GLY A 477 -16.48 -15.33 -3.78
N SER A 478 -15.22 -14.86 -3.74
CA SER A 478 -14.03 -15.67 -3.43
C SER A 478 -14.12 -16.45 -2.11
N ILE A 479 -14.87 -15.96 -1.13
CA ILE A 479 -15.07 -16.61 0.17
C ILE A 479 -16.35 -17.42 0.21
N SER A 480 -17.45 -16.91 -0.34
CA SER A 480 -18.77 -17.58 -0.31
C SER A 480 -18.85 -18.76 -1.29
N ASP A 481 -18.14 -18.68 -2.41
CA ASP A 481 -18.01 -19.73 -3.42
C ASP A 481 -16.57 -19.86 -3.93
N PRO A 482 -15.63 -20.32 -3.08
CA PRO A 482 -14.21 -20.35 -3.39
C PRO A 482 -13.83 -21.32 -4.52
N ARG A 483 -14.73 -22.25 -4.87
CA ARG A 483 -14.53 -23.24 -5.94
C ARG A 483 -15.36 -22.97 -7.18
N GLY A 484 -16.14 -21.88 -7.15
CA GLY A 484 -16.91 -21.42 -8.30
C GLY A 484 -16.01 -20.95 -9.44
N GLU A 485 -16.49 -21.03 -10.67
CA GLU A 485 -15.72 -20.68 -11.88
C GLU A 485 -15.16 -19.27 -11.81
N SER A 486 -15.93 -18.28 -11.42
CA SER A 486 -15.48 -16.89 -11.29
C SER A 486 -14.34 -16.73 -10.29
N SER A 487 -14.43 -17.40 -9.13
CA SER A 487 -13.39 -17.33 -8.09
C SER A 487 -12.08 -17.99 -8.56
N GLN A 488 -12.19 -19.14 -9.24
CA GLN A 488 -11.03 -19.84 -9.75
C GLN A 488 -10.37 -19.08 -10.91
N THR A 489 -11.16 -18.64 -11.90
CA THR A 489 -10.63 -17.92 -13.06
C THR A 489 -9.90 -16.63 -12.67
N GLN A 490 -10.51 -15.82 -11.78
CA GLN A 490 -9.89 -14.58 -11.32
C GLN A 490 -8.62 -14.83 -10.50
N TRP A 491 -8.61 -15.88 -9.68
CA TRP A 491 -7.41 -16.27 -8.95
C TRP A 491 -6.28 -16.76 -9.88
N GLU A 492 -6.61 -17.59 -10.86
CA GLU A 492 -5.62 -18.08 -11.84
C GLU A 492 -4.98 -16.93 -12.60
N GLN A 493 -5.77 -15.94 -13.03
CA GLN A 493 -5.25 -14.73 -13.66
C GLN A 493 -4.37 -13.91 -12.69
N LYS A 494 -4.83 -13.69 -11.44
CA LYS A 494 -4.06 -12.93 -10.45
C LYS A 494 -2.73 -13.60 -10.13
N SER A 495 -2.72 -14.90 -9.87
CA SER A 495 -1.51 -15.65 -9.55
C SER A 495 -0.53 -15.68 -10.74
N SER A 496 -1.05 -15.73 -11.97
CA SER A 496 -0.21 -15.76 -13.17
C SER A 496 0.71 -14.53 -13.27
N TYR A 497 0.31 -13.37 -12.79
CA TYR A 497 1.14 -12.17 -12.80
C TYR A 497 2.45 -12.37 -12.00
N ALA A 498 2.38 -12.92 -10.80
CA ALA A 498 3.58 -13.21 -10.01
C ALA A 498 4.50 -14.23 -10.70
N TRP A 499 3.93 -15.31 -11.23
CA TRP A 499 4.69 -16.38 -11.91
C TRP A 499 5.26 -15.94 -13.27
N GLU A 500 4.55 -15.13 -14.04
CA GLU A 500 5.08 -14.57 -15.29
C GLU A 500 6.22 -13.58 -15.02
N ALA A 501 6.08 -12.73 -14.01
CA ALA A 501 7.17 -11.86 -13.59
C ALA A 501 8.40 -12.67 -13.19
N PHE A 502 8.25 -13.66 -12.32
CA PHE A 502 9.32 -14.53 -11.86
C PHE A 502 10.03 -15.23 -13.03
N LYS A 503 9.28 -15.92 -13.89
CA LYS A 503 9.82 -16.63 -15.04
C LYS A 503 10.64 -15.72 -15.96
N ASN A 504 10.13 -14.54 -16.27
CA ASN A 504 10.81 -13.59 -17.15
C ASN A 504 12.01 -12.93 -16.45
N ALA A 505 11.94 -12.69 -15.15
CA ALA A 505 13.07 -12.16 -14.36
C ALA A 505 14.25 -13.13 -14.32
N GLN A 506 14.01 -14.45 -14.18
CA GLN A 506 15.07 -15.48 -14.23
C GLN A 506 15.82 -15.44 -15.57
N VAL A 507 15.11 -15.38 -16.69
CA VAL A 507 15.71 -15.28 -18.04
C VAL A 507 16.46 -13.95 -18.19
N MET A 508 15.91 -12.85 -17.65
CA MET A 508 16.57 -11.54 -17.71
C MET A 508 17.87 -11.53 -16.90
N GLN A 509 17.89 -12.16 -15.73
CA GLN A 509 19.07 -12.26 -14.87
C GLN A 509 20.18 -13.04 -15.57
N GLU A 510 19.86 -14.17 -16.21
CA GLU A 510 20.81 -14.94 -17.01
C GLU A 510 21.32 -14.11 -18.22
N THR A 511 20.45 -13.34 -18.87
CA THR A 511 20.83 -12.42 -19.95
C THR A 511 21.83 -11.38 -19.46
N ALA A 512 21.57 -10.75 -18.31
CA ALA A 512 22.47 -9.74 -17.72
C ALA A 512 23.84 -10.32 -17.35
N GLY A 513 23.86 -11.48 -16.71
CA GLY A 513 25.08 -12.22 -16.40
C GLY A 513 25.88 -12.60 -17.64
N GLY A 514 25.19 -13.05 -18.71
CA GLY A 514 25.79 -13.41 -20.00
C GLY A 514 26.45 -12.23 -20.71
N LEU A 515 25.88 -11.02 -20.61
CA LEU A 515 26.48 -9.80 -21.16
C LEU A 515 27.81 -9.44 -20.47
N ILE A 516 27.84 -9.50 -19.14
CA ILE A 516 29.06 -9.18 -18.36
C ILE A 516 30.13 -10.23 -18.62
N GLN A 517 29.74 -11.49 -18.71
CA GLN A 517 30.66 -12.65 -18.86
C GLN A 517 31.66 -12.50 -20.01
N THR A 518 31.29 -11.84 -21.12
CA THR A 518 32.16 -11.65 -22.29
C THR A 518 33.41 -10.84 -21.96
N ASN A 519 33.44 -10.06 -20.89
CA ASN A 519 34.55 -9.22 -20.40
C ASN A 519 34.98 -9.62 -18.99
N MET A 520 34.90 -10.91 -18.66
CA MET A 520 35.33 -11.45 -17.38
C MET A 520 36.70 -12.09 -17.46
N PRO A 521 37.52 -12.05 -16.41
CA PRO A 521 38.84 -12.73 -16.39
C PRO A 521 38.64 -14.25 -16.54
N ARG A 522 39.51 -14.83 -17.37
CA ARG A 522 39.50 -16.25 -17.70
C ARG A 522 40.90 -16.81 -17.64
N GLY A 523 41.04 -18.10 -17.42
CA GLY A 523 42.31 -18.77 -17.38
C GLY A 523 42.16 -20.28 -17.53
N GLY A 524 43.26 -21.02 -17.39
CA GLY A 524 43.33 -22.47 -17.53
C GLY A 524 42.63 -23.26 -16.43
N VAL A 525 41.99 -22.59 -15.47
CA VAL A 525 41.19 -23.18 -14.40
C VAL A 525 39.79 -22.54 -14.36
N PRO A 526 38.76 -23.24 -13.81
CA PRO A 526 37.45 -22.63 -13.62
C PRO A 526 37.51 -21.40 -12.73
N THR A 527 36.49 -20.54 -12.87
CA THR A 527 36.40 -19.28 -12.06
C THR A 527 35.03 -19.15 -11.45
N VAL A 528 34.95 -18.51 -10.28
CA VAL A 528 33.74 -18.03 -9.64
C VAL A 528 33.81 -16.52 -9.53
N THR A 529 32.77 -15.84 -10.01
CA THR A 529 32.64 -14.37 -9.91
C THR A 529 31.46 -14.05 -9.01
N PHE A 530 31.72 -13.22 -8.01
CA PHE A 530 30.68 -12.64 -7.15
C PHE A 530 30.38 -11.21 -7.59
N TYR A 531 29.09 -10.89 -7.72
CA TYR A 531 28.58 -9.58 -8.13
C TYR A 531 27.89 -8.89 -6.97
N ASN A 532 28.13 -7.59 -6.84
CA ASN A 532 27.46 -6.68 -5.95
C ASN A 532 26.75 -5.59 -6.76
N THR A 533 25.45 -5.51 -6.67
CA THR A 533 24.60 -4.55 -7.40
C THR A 533 24.11 -3.39 -6.53
N LEU A 534 24.60 -3.29 -5.29
CA LEU A 534 24.33 -2.18 -4.38
C LEU A 534 25.50 -1.17 -4.38
N ASN A 535 25.26 0.01 -3.82
CA ASN A 535 26.21 1.13 -3.91
C ASN A 535 27.26 1.19 -2.78
N TRP A 536 27.43 0.12 -2.01
CA TRP A 536 28.52 0.01 -1.01
C TRP A 536 29.25 -1.33 -1.14
N GLU A 537 30.50 -1.37 -0.68
CA GLU A 537 31.27 -2.60 -0.60
C GLU A 537 30.62 -3.61 0.33
N ARG A 538 30.56 -4.88 -0.07
CA ARG A 538 29.88 -5.91 0.69
C ARG A 538 30.71 -7.18 0.82
N SER A 539 30.60 -7.79 2.00
CA SER A 539 30.95 -9.19 2.22
C SER A 539 29.68 -9.97 2.59
N GLY A 540 29.63 -11.25 2.35
CA GLY A 540 28.50 -12.07 2.72
C GLY A 540 28.53 -13.47 2.11
N VAL A 541 27.59 -14.31 2.59
CA VAL A 541 27.43 -15.67 2.13
C VAL A 541 26.70 -15.73 0.80
N VAL A 542 27.22 -16.53 -0.13
CA VAL A 542 26.63 -16.77 -1.45
C VAL A 542 26.51 -18.26 -1.71
N GLU A 543 25.31 -18.70 -2.08
CA GLU A 543 25.08 -20.08 -2.54
C GLU A 543 25.51 -20.21 -4.01
N LEU A 544 26.24 -21.28 -4.31
CA LEU A 544 26.77 -21.63 -5.63
C LEU A 544 26.29 -23.04 -6.00
N PHE A 545 25.67 -23.18 -7.17
CA PHE A 545 25.51 -24.48 -7.79
C PHE A 545 26.67 -24.72 -8.76
N ILE A 546 27.42 -25.80 -8.56
CA ILE A 546 28.56 -26.16 -9.40
C ILE A 546 28.31 -27.53 -9.99
N ASN A 547 28.22 -27.58 -11.33
CA ASN A 547 27.95 -28.80 -12.06
C ASN A 547 29.18 -29.75 -12.04
N ASN A 548 28.94 -31.07 -12.10
CA ASN A 548 29.97 -32.07 -11.98
C ASN A 548 30.98 -32.08 -13.15
N GLU A 549 30.68 -31.42 -14.25
CA GLU A 549 31.60 -31.22 -15.39
C GLU A 549 32.67 -30.17 -15.03
N ILE A 550 32.35 -29.18 -14.22
CA ILE A 550 33.28 -28.12 -13.81
C ILE A 550 34.12 -28.59 -12.61
N ILE A 551 33.45 -29.10 -11.57
CA ILE A 551 34.07 -29.70 -10.41
C ILE A 551 33.47 -31.08 -10.21
N PRO A 552 34.25 -32.18 -10.34
CA PRO A 552 33.74 -33.53 -10.12
C PRO A 552 33.08 -33.68 -8.75
N ARG A 553 32.04 -34.48 -8.72
CA ARG A 553 31.24 -34.72 -7.52
C ARG A 553 32.07 -35.03 -6.30
N ASN A 554 31.80 -34.36 -5.19
CA ASN A 554 32.49 -34.54 -3.91
C ASN A 554 34.00 -34.25 -3.94
N ARG A 555 34.51 -33.54 -4.93
CA ARG A 555 35.86 -33.02 -4.89
C ARG A 555 35.94 -31.77 -4.02
N ASP A 556 36.95 -31.74 -3.17
CA ASP A 556 37.32 -30.54 -2.44
C ASP A 556 37.90 -29.50 -3.41
N PHE A 557 37.58 -28.24 -3.16
CA PHE A 557 38.16 -27.15 -3.92
C PHE A 557 38.35 -25.90 -3.05
N LYS A 558 39.15 -24.99 -3.51
CA LYS A 558 39.40 -23.71 -2.87
C LYS A 558 39.15 -22.61 -3.89
N LEU A 559 38.51 -21.54 -3.46
CA LEU A 559 38.42 -20.30 -4.20
C LEU A 559 39.61 -19.42 -3.80
N VAL A 560 40.37 -18.98 -4.78
CA VAL A 560 41.64 -18.26 -4.55
C VAL A 560 41.60 -16.93 -5.33
N ASP A 561 41.80 -15.80 -4.65
CA ASP A 561 41.92 -14.50 -5.29
C ASP A 561 43.22 -14.32 -6.10
N ALA A 562 43.44 -13.11 -6.69
CA ALA A 562 44.60 -12.82 -7.54
C ALA A 562 45.94 -12.89 -6.78
N ILE A 563 45.91 -12.63 -5.47
CA ILE A 563 47.18 -12.61 -4.65
C ILE A 563 47.38 -13.89 -3.82
N GLY A 564 46.47 -14.88 -3.96
CA GLY A 564 46.61 -16.19 -3.35
C GLY A 564 45.84 -16.40 -2.05
N ASN A 565 44.98 -15.43 -1.60
CA ASN A 565 44.11 -15.62 -0.46
C ASN A 565 43.00 -16.61 -0.78
N LYS A 566 42.65 -17.42 0.20
CA LYS A 566 41.66 -18.46 0.06
C LYS A 566 40.34 -18.04 0.71
N LEU A 567 39.25 -18.16 -0.02
CA LEU A 567 37.92 -18.04 0.57
C LEU A 567 37.47 -19.36 1.19
N THR A 568 36.77 -19.25 2.30
CA THR A 568 36.10 -20.38 2.93
C THR A 568 34.87 -20.81 2.12
N THR A 569 34.80 -22.10 1.81
CA THR A 569 33.64 -22.72 1.15
C THR A 569 33.14 -23.89 1.99
N GLN A 570 31.85 -24.19 1.84
CA GLN A 570 31.19 -25.27 2.57
C GLN A 570 30.20 -25.98 1.65
N LEU A 571 30.28 -27.33 1.57
CA LEU A 571 29.35 -28.15 0.83
C LEU A 571 28.01 -28.19 1.58
N LEU A 572 26.90 -27.90 0.92
CA LEU A 572 25.56 -28.03 1.46
C LEU A 572 24.93 -29.36 1.13
N ARG A 573 24.85 -29.66 -0.16
CA ARG A 573 24.25 -30.89 -0.68
C ARG A 573 24.76 -31.20 -2.06
N SER A 574 24.71 -32.44 -2.43
CA SER A 574 25.04 -32.92 -3.78
C SER A 574 23.85 -33.64 -4.41
N ASN A 575 23.61 -33.37 -5.69
CA ASN A 575 22.66 -34.09 -6.49
C ASN A 575 23.35 -34.81 -7.68
N ARG A 576 22.59 -35.39 -8.59
CA ARG A 576 23.11 -36.09 -9.77
C ARG A 576 23.89 -35.18 -10.71
N GLU A 577 23.54 -33.93 -10.83
CA GLU A 577 24.00 -32.97 -11.84
C GLU A 577 25.15 -32.10 -11.34
N GLY A 578 25.21 -31.87 -10.03
CA GLY A 578 26.20 -31.02 -9.42
C GLY A 578 26.07 -30.95 -7.90
N SER A 579 26.75 -30.01 -7.29
CA SER A 579 26.74 -29.79 -5.86
C SER A 579 26.45 -28.34 -5.51
N HIS A 580 25.74 -28.13 -4.43
CA HIS A 580 25.49 -26.83 -3.86
C HIS A 580 26.50 -26.53 -2.77
N TYR A 581 27.19 -25.44 -2.91
CA TYR A 581 28.14 -24.92 -1.94
C TYR A 581 27.73 -23.54 -1.50
N ILE A 582 28.16 -23.14 -0.33
CA ILE A 582 28.21 -21.73 0.06
C ILE A 582 29.67 -21.28 0.13
N ALA A 583 29.90 -20.01 -0.18
CA ALA A 583 31.18 -19.34 -0.04
C ALA A 583 30.96 -18.01 0.69
N TYR A 584 31.92 -17.60 1.52
CA TYR A 584 31.92 -16.26 2.08
C TYR A 584 32.70 -15.34 1.15
N ALA A 585 31.98 -14.53 0.35
CA ALA A 585 32.54 -13.56 -0.55
C ALA A 585 32.96 -12.31 0.23
N GLU A 586 34.20 -11.86 0.03
CA GLU A 586 34.79 -10.77 0.82
C GLU A 586 35.09 -9.53 -0.04
N ASN A 587 34.68 -8.36 0.49
CA ASN A 587 35.01 -7.06 -0.07
C ASN A 587 34.68 -6.95 -1.57
N ILE A 588 33.43 -7.29 -1.91
CA ILE A 588 32.93 -7.15 -3.28
C ILE A 588 32.60 -5.68 -3.52
N PRO A 589 33.24 -5.03 -4.49
CA PRO A 589 33.12 -3.59 -4.70
C PRO A 589 31.69 -3.20 -5.11
N PRO A 590 31.27 -1.94 -4.81
CA PRO A 590 29.96 -1.44 -5.18
C PRO A 590 29.76 -1.44 -6.68
N MET A 591 28.54 -1.74 -7.13
CA MET A 591 28.18 -1.80 -8.55
C MET A 591 29.26 -2.52 -9.37
N GLY A 592 29.67 -3.71 -8.88
CA GLY A 592 30.84 -4.35 -9.43
C GLY A 592 30.91 -5.85 -9.16
N TYR A 593 32.14 -6.39 -9.31
CA TYR A 593 32.38 -7.80 -9.10
C TYR A 593 33.83 -8.08 -8.66
N LYS A 594 34.01 -9.30 -8.12
CA LYS A 594 35.32 -9.87 -7.83
C LYS A 594 35.35 -11.34 -8.27
N THR A 595 36.44 -11.75 -8.95
CA THR A 595 36.58 -13.09 -9.55
C THR A 595 37.68 -13.88 -8.83
N TYR A 596 37.38 -15.13 -8.53
CA TYR A 596 38.23 -16.09 -7.87
C TYR A 596 38.50 -17.28 -8.78
N ARG A 597 39.72 -17.83 -8.71
CA ARG A 597 40.08 -19.06 -9.39
C ARG A 597 39.67 -20.27 -8.54
N VAL A 598 39.20 -21.30 -9.20
CA VAL A 598 38.87 -22.58 -8.55
C VAL A 598 40.09 -23.47 -8.62
N ILE A 599 40.62 -23.85 -7.49
CA ILE A 599 41.71 -24.83 -7.36
C ILE A 599 41.09 -26.10 -6.77
N THR A 600 40.94 -27.12 -7.59
CA THR A 600 40.42 -28.43 -7.16
C THR A 600 41.51 -29.21 -6.42
N GLY A 601 41.12 -29.80 -5.28
CA GLY A 601 41.96 -30.74 -4.53
C GLY A 601 41.98 -32.16 -5.15
N GLU A 602 42.92 -32.98 -4.72
CA GLU A 602 42.98 -34.40 -5.11
C GLU A 602 42.05 -35.28 -4.24
N GLU A 603 41.69 -34.81 -3.04
CA GLU A 603 40.86 -35.50 -2.07
C GLU A 603 39.37 -35.31 -2.33
N GLU A 604 38.56 -36.27 -1.89
CA GLU A 604 37.11 -36.08 -1.84
C GLU A 604 36.72 -35.07 -0.73
N ALA A 605 35.74 -34.27 -1.00
CA ALA A 605 35.19 -33.35 0.00
C ALA A 605 34.63 -34.16 1.17
N THR A 606 35.14 -33.94 2.36
CA THR A 606 34.64 -34.58 3.58
C THR A 606 33.26 -34.03 3.89
N PRO A 607 32.24 -34.87 4.11
CA PRO A 607 30.98 -34.44 4.63
C PRO A 607 31.18 -33.62 5.91
N LEU A 608 30.42 -32.54 6.08
CA LEU A 608 30.49 -31.76 7.29
C LEU A 608 30.25 -32.62 8.53
N PRO A 609 31.03 -32.47 9.59
CA PRO A 609 30.71 -33.10 10.85
C PRO A 609 29.34 -32.67 11.34
N GLN A 610 28.60 -33.61 11.94
CA GLN A 610 27.40 -33.22 12.66
C GLN A 610 27.80 -32.47 13.94
N LEU A 611 27.06 -31.43 14.25
CA LEU A 611 27.25 -30.63 15.46
C LEU A 611 27.11 -31.56 16.70
N SER A 612 28.08 -31.53 17.59
CA SER A 612 27.94 -32.18 18.92
C SER A 612 27.11 -31.22 19.77
N ILE A 613 25.84 -31.58 20.00
CA ILE A 613 24.98 -30.80 20.87
C ILE A 613 25.33 -31.08 22.33
N ILE A 614 25.74 -30.03 23.04
CA ILE A 614 25.78 -30.05 24.50
C ILE A 614 24.63 -29.14 24.95
N ASN A 615 23.61 -29.71 25.61
CA ASN A 615 22.48 -28.99 26.20
C ASN A 615 21.63 -28.11 25.25
N ASN A 616 21.51 -28.48 23.97
CA ASN A 616 20.77 -27.75 22.94
C ASN A 616 21.25 -26.30 22.77
N ILE A 617 22.56 -26.09 22.86
CA ILE A 617 23.20 -24.76 22.72
C ILE A 617 24.13 -24.80 21.50
N ILE A 618 24.09 -23.74 20.68
CA ILE A 618 25.11 -23.41 19.69
C ILE A 618 25.67 -22.04 20.01
N GLU A 619 26.96 -21.88 19.72
CA GLU A 619 27.71 -20.69 20.09
C GLU A 619 28.83 -20.40 19.06
N ASN A 620 29.05 -19.13 18.79
CA ASN A 620 30.19 -18.61 18.03
C ASN A 620 30.78 -17.41 18.76
N ASP A 621 31.59 -16.61 18.08
CA ASP A 621 32.23 -15.44 18.66
C ASP A 621 31.21 -14.31 18.98
N TYR A 622 30.07 -14.24 18.29
CA TYR A 622 29.06 -13.19 18.42
C TYR A 622 27.92 -13.55 19.34
N TYR A 623 27.39 -14.76 19.20
CA TYR A 623 26.14 -15.16 19.87
C TYR A 623 26.23 -16.50 20.57
N LYS A 624 25.40 -16.63 21.61
CA LYS A 624 25.09 -17.90 22.25
C LYS A 624 23.58 -18.12 22.19
N ILE A 625 23.16 -19.24 21.57
CA ILE A 625 21.75 -19.57 21.31
C ILE A 625 21.39 -20.83 22.07
N ALA A 626 20.31 -20.80 22.85
CA ALA A 626 19.76 -21.99 23.53
C ALA A 626 18.31 -22.26 23.06
N ILE A 627 18.04 -23.50 22.63
CA ILE A 627 16.73 -23.94 22.13
C ILE A 627 15.89 -24.52 23.26
N ASP A 628 14.59 -24.21 23.28
CA ASP A 628 13.58 -24.90 24.08
C ASP A 628 13.10 -26.15 23.33
N THR A 629 13.38 -27.32 23.85
CA THR A 629 13.01 -28.60 23.24
C THR A 629 11.53 -28.95 23.36
N ASN A 630 10.75 -28.20 24.15
CA ASN A 630 9.33 -28.49 24.34
C ASN A 630 8.49 -27.91 23.16
N ASN A 631 8.87 -26.73 22.66
CA ASN A 631 8.12 -26.04 21.63
C ASN A 631 8.97 -25.61 20.41
N GLY A 632 10.28 -25.91 20.40
CA GLY A 632 11.18 -25.64 19.27
C GLY A 632 11.57 -24.16 19.09
N SER A 633 11.29 -23.31 20.05
CA SER A 633 11.68 -21.89 20.01
C SER A 633 13.08 -21.65 20.60
N ILE A 634 13.63 -20.49 20.35
CA ILE A 634 14.87 -20.02 20.98
C ILE A 634 14.53 -19.38 22.32
N LYS A 635 14.95 -20.01 23.42
CA LYS A 635 14.67 -19.51 24.79
C LYS A 635 15.68 -18.50 25.32
N SER A 636 16.88 -18.45 24.69
CA SER A 636 17.93 -17.48 25.05
C SER A 636 18.73 -17.17 23.80
N LEU A 637 18.97 -15.90 23.55
CA LEU A 637 19.85 -15.36 22.54
C LEU A 637 20.69 -14.29 23.20
N PHE A 638 21.89 -14.66 23.60
CA PHE A 638 22.83 -13.78 24.23
C PHE A 638 23.80 -13.19 23.20
N ASP A 639 23.82 -11.86 23.10
CA ASP A 639 24.78 -11.11 22.29
C ASP A 639 26.04 -10.85 23.13
N LYS A 640 27.19 -11.35 22.68
CA LYS A 640 28.48 -11.25 23.39
C LYS A 640 29.16 -9.90 23.23
N ASP A 641 28.92 -9.19 22.13
CA ASP A 641 29.51 -7.87 21.87
C ASP A 641 28.78 -6.78 22.70
N LEU A 642 27.44 -6.88 22.76
CA LEU A 642 26.59 -5.97 23.52
C LEU A 642 26.44 -6.34 25.00
N ASP A 643 26.81 -7.59 25.36
CA ASP A 643 26.63 -8.19 26.71
C ASP A 643 25.17 -8.15 27.19
N VAL A 644 24.22 -8.54 26.28
CA VAL A 644 22.78 -8.49 26.55
C VAL A 644 22.07 -9.78 26.17
N GLU A 645 21.04 -10.15 26.97
CA GLU A 645 20.04 -11.16 26.57
C GLU A 645 18.97 -10.44 25.74
N MET A 646 18.80 -10.88 24.49
CA MET A 646 17.93 -10.23 23.50
C MET A 646 16.46 -10.64 23.61
N ILE A 647 16.14 -11.69 24.39
CA ILE A 647 14.79 -12.28 24.46
C ILE A 647 14.08 -11.90 25.75
N ASP A 648 12.86 -11.43 25.65
CA ASP A 648 11.93 -11.32 26.76
C ASP A 648 11.38 -12.70 27.12
N SER A 649 11.92 -13.29 28.18
CA SER A 649 11.52 -14.61 28.68
C SER A 649 10.11 -14.65 29.27
N GLU A 650 9.50 -13.49 29.58
CA GLU A 650 8.13 -13.40 30.08
C GLU A 650 7.09 -13.36 28.95
N SER A 651 7.54 -13.27 27.70
CA SER A 651 6.65 -13.34 26.53
C SER A 651 5.96 -14.70 26.42
N PRO A 652 4.67 -14.76 26.07
CA PRO A 652 3.96 -16.02 25.87
C PRO A 652 4.53 -16.85 24.72
N TRP A 653 5.24 -16.21 23.79
CA TRP A 653 5.87 -16.84 22.63
C TRP A 653 7.34 -16.43 22.56
N LEU A 654 8.24 -17.39 22.68
CA LEU A 654 9.68 -17.12 22.60
C LEU A 654 10.15 -16.91 21.15
N LEU A 655 11.40 -16.48 20.97
CA LEU A 655 11.93 -16.12 19.66
C LEU A 655 11.90 -17.32 18.69
N GLY A 656 11.40 -17.05 17.49
CA GLY A 656 11.23 -18.06 16.45
C GLY A 656 10.05 -19.02 16.68
N ALA A 657 9.22 -18.80 17.71
CA ALA A 657 8.04 -19.66 17.92
C ALA A 657 7.08 -19.57 16.73
N PHE A 658 6.72 -20.73 16.20
CA PHE A 658 5.66 -20.88 15.21
C PHE A 658 4.31 -20.83 15.94
N VAL A 659 3.47 -19.86 15.59
CA VAL A 659 2.16 -19.67 16.22
C VAL A 659 1.07 -19.84 15.18
N TYR A 660 0.20 -20.83 15.40
CA TYR A 660 -0.98 -21.06 14.58
C TYR A 660 -2.22 -20.49 15.25
N GLU A 661 -2.97 -19.66 14.54
CA GLU A 661 -4.18 -19.00 15.04
C GLU A 661 -5.40 -19.47 14.25
N THR A 662 -6.53 -19.69 14.95
CA THR A 662 -7.84 -19.81 14.33
C THR A 662 -8.81 -18.81 14.93
N LEU A 663 -9.75 -18.29 14.13
CA LEU A 663 -10.78 -17.35 14.60
C LEU A 663 -12.08 -18.05 15.04
N ASN A 664 -12.02 -19.30 15.45
CA ASN A 664 -13.13 -20.09 15.98
C ASN A 664 -14.40 -20.01 15.09
N ASN A 665 -14.20 -20.12 13.77
CA ASN A 665 -15.26 -20.09 12.73
C ASN A 665 -16.01 -18.75 12.64
N ASN A 666 -15.50 -17.68 13.24
CA ASN A 666 -16.11 -16.34 13.20
C ASN A 666 -15.25 -15.34 12.41
N ARG A 667 -15.27 -15.44 11.09
CA ARG A 667 -14.54 -14.58 10.15
C ARG A 667 -14.94 -13.11 10.27
N ARG A 668 -16.19 -12.79 10.62
CA ARG A 668 -16.73 -11.41 10.62
C ARG A 668 -16.34 -10.57 11.82
N GLN A 669 -15.56 -11.10 12.77
CA GLN A 669 -15.14 -10.34 13.94
C GLN A 669 -14.40 -9.05 13.55
N LEU A 670 -13.51 -9.13 12.55
CA LEU A 670 -12.69 -7.97 12.12
C LEU A 670 -13.52 -6.90 11.42
N GLU A 671 -14.63 -7.27 10.75
CA GLU A 671 -15.62 -6.30 10.21
C GLU A 671 -16.36 -5.55 11.33
N GLN A 672 -16.37 -6.11 12.52
CA GLN A 672 -16.96 -5.51 13.72
C GLN A 672 -15.89 -4.83 14.60
N TYR A 673 -14.69 -4.60 14.07
CA TYR A 673 -13.57 -3.96 14.76
C TYR A 673 -13.19 -4.61 16.10
N ARG A 674 -13.19 -5.93 16.14
CA ARG A 674 -12.81 -6.71 17.32
C ARG A 674 -12.19 -8.05 16.94
N LEU A 675 -11.49 -8.67 17.89
CA LEU A 675 -11.09 -10.07 17.85
C LEU A 675 -11.13 -10.60 19.28
N THR A 676 -12.13 -11.38 19.62
CA THR A 676 -12.37 -11.94 20.95
C THR A 676 -12.49 -13.47 20.93
N GLU A 677 -12.82 -14.05 19.79
CA GLU A 677 -13.04 -15.49 19.61
C GLU A 677 -11.90 -16.05 18.74
N TYR A 678 -10.82 -16.47 19.36
CA TYR A 678 -9.67 -17.04 18.68
C TYR A 678 -8.96 -18.06 19.58
N THR A 679 -8.16 -18.92 18.95
CA THR A 679 -7.27 -19.86 19.61
C THR A 679 -5.90 -19.75 19.00
N ARG A 680 -4.86 -19.75 19.82
CA ARG A 680 -3.45 -19.73 19.40
C ARG A 680 -2.72 -20.92 20.01
N GLU A 681 -1.92 -21.60 19.22
CA GLU A 681 -1.12 -22.74 19.65
C GLU A 681 0.26 -22.71 18.99
N SER A 682 1.21 -23.40 19.60
CA SER A 682 2.56 -23.58 19.07
C SER A 682 2.80 -25.03 18.66
N LEU A 683 4.04 -25.35 18.29
CA LEU A 683 4.44 -26.70 17.92
C LEU A 683 4.32 -27.65 19.10
N VAL A 684 3.92 -28.87 18.79
CA VAL A 684 3.90 -30.04 19.68
C VAL A 684 4.72 -31.18 19.06
N ASN A 685 5.04 -32.20 19.84
CA ASN A 685 5.85 -33.35 19.40
C ASN A 685 7.21 -32.93 18.80
N VAL A 686 7.81 -31.89 19.38
CA VAL A 686 9.02 -31.28 18.88
C VAL A 686 10.23 -32.19 18.97
N GLN A 687 11.00 -32.27 17.91
CA GLN A 687 12.30 -32.93 17.83
C GLN A 687 13.36 -31.90 17.43
N VAL A 688 14.38 -31.77 18.26
CA VAL A 688 15.56 -30.95 18.00
C VAL A 688 16.75 -31.87 17.70
N ARG A 689 17.37 -31.64 16.55
CA ARG A 689 18.56 -32.42 16.13
C ARG A 689 19.69 -31.48 15.73
N PRO A 690 20.95 -31.95 15.87
CA PRO A 690 22.09 -31.26 15.32
C PRO A 690 21.93 -31.10 13.81
N GLY A 691 22.27 -29.90 13.34
CA GLY A 691 22.45 -29.63 11.93
C GLY A 691 23.94 -29.65 11.53
N HIS A 692 24.34 -28.65 10.77
CA HIS A 692 25.70 -28.54 10.29
C HIS A 692 26.64 -27.94 11.33
N ASP A 693 27.88 -28.41 11.35
CA ASP A 693 29.02 -27.82 12.07
C ASP A 693 30.09 -27.47 11.05
N GLY A 694 29.84 -26.39 10.31
CA GLY A 694 30.68 -25.98 9.21
C GLY A 694 31.56 -24.77 9.50
N ALA A 695 32.51 -24.53 8.60
CA ALA A 695 33.39 -23.37 8.71
C ALA A 695 32.61 -22.04 8.59
N LEU A 696 31.51 -22.00 7.82
CA LEU A 696 30.72 -20.78 7.59
C LEU A 696 29.54 -20.62 8.53
N TYR A 697 28.89 -21.73 8.93
CA TYR A 697 27.82 -21.68 9.91
C TYR A 697 27.64 -22.98 10.64
N LYS A 698 27.02 -22.88 11.83
CA LYS A 698 26.50 -23.99 12.62
C LYS A 698 24.97 -23.93 12.57
N SER A 699 24.30 -25.10 12.68
CA SER A 699 22.84 -25.10 12.68
C SER A 699 22.19 -26.13 13.60
N PHE A 700 20.91 -25.86 13.92
CA PHE A 700 19.96 -26.82 14.46
C PHE A 700 18.85 -27.08 13.46
N PHE A 701 18.35 -28.32 13.43
CA PHE A 701 17.08 -28.66 12.80
C PHE A 701 16.04 -28.95 13.87
N ILE A 702 14.88 -28.34 13.70
CA ILE A 702 13.72 -28.46 14.58
C ILE A 702 12.57 -28.94 13.72
N GLU A 703 11.87 -29.98 14.16
CA GLU A 703 10.68 -30.49 13.50
C GLU A 703 9.55 -30.59 14.53
N GLY A 704 8.32 -30.28 14.12
CA GLY A 704 7.17 -30.35 15.01
C GLY A 704 5.85 -30.46 14.27
N ASP A 705 4.80 -30.77 15.01
CA ASP A 705 3.42 -30.83 14.54
C ASP A 705 2.63 -29.64 15.05
N CYS A 706 1.63 -29.22 14.28
CA CYS A 706 0.66 -28.21 14.66
C CYS A 706 -0.68 -28.50 13.97
N ASN A 707 -1.79 -27.93 14.44
CA ASN A 707 -3.02 -27.98 13.68
C ASN A 707 -2.88 -27.15 12.39
N GLY A 708 -3.65 -27.47 11.36
CA GLY A 708 -3.57 -26.79 10.06
C GLY A 708 -2.38 -27.18 9.18
N VAL A 709 -1.45 -28.05 9.64
CA VAL A 709 -0.34 -28.59 8.87
C VAL A 709 -0.38 -30.12 8.82
N GLU A 710 0.32 -30.71 7.84
CA GLU A 710 0.46 -32.16 7.76
C GLU A 710 1.11 -32.72 9.03
N LYS A 711 0.63 -33.87 9.51
CA LYS A 711 1.25 -34.56 10.64
C LYS A 711 2.56 -35.20 10.22
N ARG A 712 3.46 -35.39 11.19
CA ARG A 712 4.81 -35.93 11.03
C ARG A 712 5.73 -35.02 10.22
N SER A 713 6.29 -34.02 10.89
CA SER A 713 7.18 -33.00 10.31
C SER A 713 6.46 -32.01 9.40
N GLY A 714 5.24 -31.62 9.76
CA GLY A 714 4.51 -30.58 9.02
C GLY A 714 5.14 -29.21 9.13
N VAL A 715 5.96 -28.95 10.18
CA VAL A 715 6.79 -27.75 10.31
C VAL A 715 8.24 -28.15 10.52
N LYS A 716 9.13 -27.55 9.74
CA LYS A 716 10.59 -27.70 9.85
C LYS A 716 11.21 -26.33 9.98
N ILE A 717 12.17 -26.21 10.89
CA ILE A 717 12.90 -24.96 11.13
C ILE A 717 14.40 -25.30 11.13
N GLU A 718 15.20 -24.55 10.37
CA GLU A 718 16.65 -24.55 10.51
C GLU A 718 17.08 -23.23 11.14
N VAL A 719 17.79 -23.30 12.25
CA VAL A 719 18.41 -22.14 12.91
C VAL A 719 19.88 -22.16 12.56
N ARG A 720 20.35 -21.17 11.81
CA ARG A 720 21.75 -21.01 11.38
C ARG A 720 22.41 -19.90 12.14
N LEU A 721 23.60 -20.15 12.63
CA LEU A 721 24.50 -19.19 13.27
C LEU A 721 25.77 -19.06 12.46
N PHE A 722 26.01 -17.91 11.83
CA PHE A 722 27.15 -17.67 10.94
C PHE A 722 28.42 -17.31 11.70
N ASN A 723 29.56 -17.87 11.28
CA ASN A 723 30.86 -17.69 11.93
C ASN A 723 31.60 -16.43 11.46
N ASN A 724 31.39 -16.01 10.20
CA ASN A 724 32.13 -14.93 9.55
C ASN A 724 31.40 -13.59 9.59
N GLU A 725 30.13 -13.57 9.96
CA GLU A 725 29.31 -12.35 10.08
C GLU A 725 28.37 -12.46 11.29
N LYS A 726 28.09 -11.33 11.91
CA LYS A 726 27.16 -11.23 13.04
C LYS A 726 25.73 -11.36 12.54
N ARG A 727 25.33 -12.61 12.21
CA ARG A 727 24.05 -12.92 11.57
C ARG A 727 23.49 -14.25 12.05
N ILE A 728 22.18 -14.26 12.27
CA ILE A 728 21.36 -15.46 12.52
C ILE A 728 20.36 -15.56 11.37
N GLU A 729 20.11 -16.77 10.91
CA GLU A 729 19.09 -17.05 9.91
C GLU A 729 18.13 -18.11 10.42
N LEU A 730 16.83 -17.86 10.30
CA LEU A 730 15.77 -18.83 10.62
C LEU A 730 15.06 -19.18 9.32
N ILE A 731 15.10 -20.45 8.92
CA ILE A 731 14.47 -20.93 7.69
C ILE A 731 13.33 -21.87 8.08
N TYR A 732 12.14 -21.53 7.64
CA TYR A 732 10.92 -22.29 7.87
C TYR A 732 10.48 -23.01 6.62
N THR A 733 10.02 -24.25 6.78
CA THR A 733 9.25 -24.97 5.76
C THR A 733 8.04 -25.59 6.42
N THR A 734 6.88 -25.39 5.84
CA THR A 734 5.63 -25.99 6.35
C THR A 734 4.81 -26.61 5.23
N ARG A 735 4.06 -27.65 5.53
CA ARG A 735 3.08 -28.28 4.65
C ARG A 735 1.69 -28.00 5.18
N LYS A 736 1.11 -26.88 4.70
CA LYS A 736 -0.21 -26.38 5.08
C LYS A 736 -1.31 -27.28 4.51
N LEU A 737 -2.25 -27.66 5.37
CA LEU A 737 -3.50 -28.28 4.93
C LEU A 737 -4.51 -27.22 4.47
N PRO A 738 -5.37 -27.53 3.49
CA PRO A 738 -6.44 -26.62 3.09
C PRO A 738 -7.44 -26.45 4.24
N HIS A 739 -7.69 -25.20 4.62
CA HIS A 739 -8.63 -24.86 5.68
C HIS A 739 -9.48 -23.67 5.24
N LEU A 740 -10.80 -23.87 5.12
CA LEU A 740 -11.75 -22.83 4.69
C LEU A 740 -12.11 -21.87 5.84
N GLU A 741 -12.07 -22.37 7.06
CA GLU A 741 -12.29 -21.53 8.23
C GLU A 741 -11.10 -20.57 8.44
N PRO A 742 -11.33 -19.41 9.04
CA PRO A 742 -10.28 -18.40 9.17
C PRO A 742 -9.14 -18.89 10.06
N ASP A 743 -7.95 -19.00 9.45
CA ASP A 743 -6.72 -19.36 10.13
C ASP A 743 -5.54 -18.47 9.72
N GLY A 744 -4.50 -18.44 10.55
CA GLY A 744 -3.29 -17.64 10.31
C GLY A 744 -2.06 -18.25 10.97
N ILE A 745 -0.89 -17.84 10.48
CA ILE A 745 0.41 -18.25 11.00
C ILE A 745 1.26 -17.02 11.31
N TYR A 746 1.85 -17.01 12.51
CA TYR A 746 2.81 -16.01 12.94
C TYR A 746 4.14 -16.64 13.31
N VAL A 747 5.21 -15.84 13.26
CA VAL A 747 6.49 -16.14 13.89
C VAL A 747 6.83 -15.03 14.88
N ALA A 748 7.20 -15.40 16.11
CA ALA A 748 7.42 -14.49 17.21
C ALA A 748 8.88 -14.03 17.33
N PHE A 749 9.09 -12.74 17.61
CA PHE A 749 10.38 -12.13 17.92
C PHE A 749 10.19 -11.20 19.14
N PRO A 750 10.13 -11.77 20.37
CA PRO A 750 9.89 -11.01 21.59
C PRO A 750 11.21 -10.40 22.09
N PHE A 751 11.64 -9.33 21.45
CA PHE A 751 12.86 -8.64 21.83
C PHE A 751 12.73 -7.99 23.22
N LYS A 752 13.82 -8.03 23.98
CA LYS A 752 13.97 -7.35 25.25
C LYS A 752 14.98 -6.22 25.07
N LEU A 753 14.50 -5.00 25.17
CA LEU A 753 15.35 -3.82 25.11
C LEU A 753 14.62 -2.69 25.84
N ASP A 754 15.23 -2.14 26.89
CA ASP A 754 14.64 -1.06 27.67
C ASP A 754 14.57 0.23 26.86
N ASP A 755 13.50 1.00 27.05
CA ASP A 755 13.24 2.27 26.36
C ASP A 755 13.29 2.17 24.82
N ALA A 756 13.01 0.98 24.28
CA ALA A 756 13.09 0.74 22.87
C ALA A 756 11.96 1.40 22.09
N LYS A 757 12.32 1.91 20.90
CA LYS A 757 11.39 2.30 19.85
C LYS A 757 11.41 1.28 18.72
N LEU A 758 10.28 1.16 18.04
CA LEU A 758 10.08 0.27 16.90
C LEU A 758 10.07 1.08 15.61
N PHE A 759 10.93 0.68 14.67
CA PHE A 759 11.02 1.29 13.35
C PHE A 759 10.81 0.23 12.27
N PHE A 760 10.28 0.64 11.14
CA PHE A 760 10.18 -0.22 9.97
C PHE A 760 10.36 0.57 8.68
N ASP A 761 10.86 -0.11 7.66
CA ASP A 761 11.16 0.46 6.35
C ASP A 761 9.92 0.39 5.44
N VAL A 762 9.59 1.53 4.81
CA VAL A 762 8.55 1.67 3.78
C VAL A 762 9.13 2.33 2.53
N GLN A 763 8.35 2.43 1.46
CA GLN A 763 8.73 3.21 0.29
C GLN A 763 8.90 4.68 0.70
N GLY A 764 10.09 5.23 0.46
CA GLY A 764 10.41 6.63 0.76
C GLY A 764 11.07 6.88 2.11
N GLY A 765 11.10 5.90 3.05
CA GLY A 765 11.76 6.16 4.33
C GLY A 765 11.59 5.11 5.41
N THR A 766 12.03 5.47 6.60
CA THR A 766 11.87 4.69 7.82
C THR A 766 10.80 5.32 8.70
N VAL A 767 9.85 4.52 9.13
CA VAL A 767 8.73 4.92 10.00
C VAL A 767 9.05 4.56 11.44
N SER A 768 8.94 5.54 12.36
CA SER A 768 8.87 5.30 13.79
C SER A 768 7.43 4.95 14.14
N SER A 769 7.19 3.71 14.56
CA SER A 769 5.84 3.20 14.82
C SER A 769 5.12 4.01 15.89
N GLY A 770 3.97 4.59 15.54
CA GLY A 770 3.15 5.43 16.40
C GLY A 770 3.56 6.91 16.49
N GLU A 771 4.70 7.33 15.89
CA GLU A 771 5.16 8.72 15.93
C GLU A 771 4.94 9.45 14.58
N ASN A 772 5.53 8.97 13.48
CA ASN A 772 5.39 9.57 12.14
C ASN A 772 4.51 8.72 11.21
N GLN A 773 3.41 8.27 11.75
CA GLN A 773 2.38 7.47 11.10
C GLN A 773 1.05 8.18 11.24
N ILE A 774 0.29 8.32 10.17
CA ILE A 774 -1.03 8.98 10.21
C ILE A 774 -1.92 8.26 11.22
N GLU A 775 -2.50 9.02 12.14
CA GLU A 775 -3.43 8.51 13.16
C GLU A 775 -4.65 7.85 12.49
N GLY A 776 -4.96 6.61 12.89
CA GLY A 776 -6.03 5.81 12.30
C GLY A 776 -5.65 5.06 11.01
N SER A 777 -4.42 5.22 10.48
CA SER A 777 -3.85 4.32 9.48
C SER A 777 -3.53 2.95 10.09
N ALA A 778 -3.07 1.99 9.28
CA ALA A 778 -2.88 0.62 9.75
C ALA A 778 -2.05 0.54 11.04
N SER A 779 -2.69 0.08 12.12
CA SER A 779 -2.10 -0.04 13.45
C SER A 779 -1.81 -1.49 13.83
N ASP A 780 -2.63 -2.42 13.34
CA ASP A 780 -2.56 -3.82 13.73
C ASP A 780 -1.46 -4.56 12.99
N TRP A 781 -1.21 -4.20 11.73
CA TRP A 781 -0.12 -4.72 10.90
C TRP A 781 0.52 -3.60 10.09
N ASN A 782 1.73 -3.86 9.59
CA ASN A 782 2.46 -2.94 8.73
C ASN A 782 3.09 -3.73 7.59
N THR A 783 3.12 -3.12 6.40
CA THR A 783 3.85 -3.64 5.25
C THR A 783 5.30 -3.17 5.33
N VAL A 784 6.21 -4.11 5.55
CA VAL A 784 7.64 -3.84 5.71
C VAL A 784 8.36 -4.14 4.40
N GLN A 785 9.14 -3.18 3.91
CA GLN A 785 9.88 -3.37 2.67
C GLN A 785 11.14 -4.22 2.88
N ASN A 786 12.01 -3.86 3.81
CA ASN A 786 13.31 -4.53 3.95
C ASN A 786 13.65 -4.91 5.39
N PHE A 787 13.27 -4.13 6.40
CA PHE A 787 13.63 -4.39 7.78
C PHE A 787 12.64 -3.84 8.81
N VAL A 788 12.64 -4.47 9.98
CA VAL A 788 12.16 -3.93 11.25
C VAL A 788 13.37 -3.69 12.14
N SER A 789 13.44 -2.56 12.82
CA SER A 789 14.48 -2.23 13.79
C SER A 789 13.87 -1.94 15.15
N VAL A 790 14.37 -2.64 16.16
CA VAL A 790 14.09 -2.41 17.58
C VAL A 790 15.32 -1.76 18.19
N ARG A 791 15.24 -0.52 18.64
CA ARG A 791 16.43 0.21 19.10
C ARG A 791 16.13 1.21 20.21
N ASN A 792 17.15 1.44 21.00
CA ASN A 792 17.27 2.58 21.91
C ASN A 792 18.52 3.42 21.54
N ASP A 793 19.00 4.26 22.44
CA ASP A 793 20.17 5.10 22.16
C ASP A 793 21.49 4.31 22.09
N ASN A 794 21.56 3.08 22.61
CA ASN A 794 22.79 2.31 22.78
C ASN A 794 22.84 1.03 21.92
N SER A 795 21.72 0.49 21.54
CA SER A 795 21.65 -0.80 20.87
C SER A 795 20.52 -0.86 19.83
N GLN A 796 20.74 -1.63 18.78
CA GLN A 796 19.79 -1.86 17.70
C GLN A 796 19.73 -3.34 17.35
N PHE A 797 18.53 -3.92 17.34
CA PHE A 797 18.24 -5.26 16.82
C PHE A 797 17.50 -5.10 15.50
N ILE A 798 17.96 -5.78 14.43
CA ILE A 798 17.46 -5.62 13.09
C ILE A 798 16.98 -6.96 12.58
N LEU A 799 15.73 -7.00 12.12
CA LEU A 799 15.05 -8.18 11.59
C LEU A 799 14.59 -7.91 10.16
N GLY A 800 14.82 -8.83 9.24
CA GLY A 800 14.31 -8.78 7.88
C GLY A 800 13.78 -10.12 7.40
N SER A 801 12.93 -10.09 6.38
CA SER A 801 12.51 -11.26 5.61
C SER A 801 12.48 -10.90 4.14
N ARG A 802 12.93 -11.81 3.30
CA ARG A 802 12.87 -11.64 1.85
C ARG A 802 11.47 -11.93 1.31
N GLU A 803 10.77 -12.89 1.93
CA GLU A 803 9.49 -13.43 1.49
C GLU A 803 8.30 -12.74 2.15
N ILE A 804 8.39 -12.47 3.46
CA ILE A 804 7.22 -12.04 4.26
C ILE A 804 7.19 -10.52 4.42
N PRO A 805 6.11 -9.85 3.96
CA PRO A 805 5.97 -8.41 4.07
C PRO A 805 5.28 -7.93 5.36
N LEU A 806 4.44 -8.78 5.97
CA LEU A 806 3.54 -8.33 7.03
C LEU A 806 4.14 -8.55 8.42
N PHE A 807 4.18 -7.47 9.21
CA PHE A 807 4.64 -7.50 10.58
C PHE A 807 3.67 -6.77 11.51
N GLN A 808 3.50 -7.32 12.73
CA GLN A 808 2.77 -6.71 13.81
C GLN A 808 3.75 -6.27 14.90
N LEU A 809 3.65 -5.04 15.33
CA LEU A 809 4.62 -4.41 16.24
C LEU A 809 3.99 -4.16 17.62
N GLY A 810 4.69 -4.57 18.69
CA GLY A 810 4.23 -4.45 20.08
C GLY A 810 3.36 -5.62 20.55
N GLY A 811 3.25 -6.70 19.77
CA GLY A 811 2.42 -7.88 20.07
C GLY A 811 1.66 -8.38 18.84
N ILE A 812 0.89 -9.47 18.98
CA ILE A 812 -0.13 -9.84 18.00
C ILE A 812 -1.33 -8.93 18.19
N ARG A 813 -1.54 -8.00 17.27
CA ARG A 813 -2.44 -6.88 17.43
C ARG A 813 -3.73 -6.96 16.59
N THR A 814 -3.88 -8.00 15.79
CA THR A 814 -5.07 -8.20 14.94
C THR A 814 -6.35 -8.02 15.75
N GLY A 815 -7.23 -7.13 15.31
CA GLY A 815 -8.51 -6.82 15.95
C GLY A 815 -8.46 -5.74 17.05
N GLN A 816 -7.35 -5.05 17.26
CA GLN A 816 -7.25 -3.97 18.24
C GLN A 816 -7.69 -2.61 17.69
N PHE A 817 -7.43 -2.33 16.39
CA PHE A 817 -7.87 -1.13 15.68
C PHE A 817 -7.62 0.17 16.47
N GLN A 818 -6.37 0.42 16.84
CA GLN A 818 -6.00 1.62 17.61
C GLN A 818 -5.81 2.84 16.70
N ARG A 819 -6.45 3.97 17.03
CA ARG A 819 -6.21 5.24 16.33
C ARG A 819 -4.79 5.75 16.57
N GLN A 820 -4.38 5.82 17.83
CA GLN A 820 -2.98 6.08 18.22
C GLN A 820 -2.34 4.77 18.63
N LYS A 821 -1.28 4.40 17.93
CA LYS A 821 -0.57 3.17 18.20
C LYS A 821 0.30 3.32 19.45
N THR A 822 0.06 2.47 20.42
CA THR A 822 0.87 2.35 21.62
C THR A 822 1.27 0.90 21.82
N PHE A 823 2.43 0.66 22.40
CA PHE A 823 2.89 -0.67 22.78
C PHE A 823 3.66 -0.65 24.08
N ASN A 824 3.53 -1.73 24.86
CA ASN A 824 4.19 -1.87 26.15
C ASN A 824 5.50 -2.66 26.06
N HIS A 825 5.70 -3.39 24.94
CA HIS A 825 6.85 -4.26 24.73
C HIS A 825 7.38 -4.10 23.30
N PRO A 826 8.69 -4.17 23.09
CA PRO A 826 9.30 -4.07 21.76
C PRO A 826 9.21 -5.40 20.98
N HIS A 827 8.12 -6.14 21.14
CA HIS A 827 7.90 -7.41 20.48
C HIS A 827 7.51 -7.22 19.02
N VAL A 828 8.04 -8.08 18.16
CA VAL A 828 7.73 -8.12 16.73
C VAL A 828 7.16 -9.49 16.37
N TYR A 829 6.09 -9.51 15.63
CA TYR A 829 5.48 -10.73 15.10
C TYR A 829 5.40 -10.64 13.59
N SER A 830 6.03 -11.57 12.90
CA SER A 830 5.82 -11.72 11.46
C SER A 830 4.50 -12.42 11.21
N TRP A 831 3.65 -11.87 10.38
CA TRP A 831 2.36 -12.46 9.98
C TRP A 831 2.51 -13.16 8.64
N VAL A 832 2.82 -14.44 8.68
CA VAL A 832 3.24 -15.23 7.52
C VAL A 832 2.13 -15.43 6.52
N MET A 833 0.94 -15.80 7.02
CA MET A 833 -0.24 -16.04 6.20
C MET A 833 -1.53 -15.94 7.00
N ASN A 834 -2.62 -15.67 6.29
CA ASN A 834 -3.98 -15.69 6.83
C ASN A 834 -5.02 -15.87 5.70
N ASN A 835 -6.28 -16.14 6.08
CA ASN A 835 -7.43 -16.11 5.17
C ASN A 835 -8.63 -15.41 5.83
N TYR A 836 -8.38 -14.24 6.47
CA TYR A 836 -9.36 -13.57 7.35
C TYR A 836 -10.38 -12.69 6.62
N TRP A 837 -10.19 -12.43 5.33
CA TRP A 837 -11.11 -11.60 4.54
C TRP A 837 -12.44 -12.31 4.26
N THR A 838 -13.50 -11.52 4.03
CA THR A 838 -14.86 -11.99 3.75
C THR A 838 -15.22 -11.91 2.27
N THR A 839 -14.38 -11.30 1.45
CA THR A 839 -14.53 -11.11 0.01
C THR A 839 -13.15 -10.89 -0.63
N ASN A 840 -13.05 -10.82 -1.95
CA ASN A 840 -11.88 -10.39 -2.73
C ASN A 840 -10.65 -11.33 -2.62
N PHE A 841 -10.24 -11.68 -1.41
CA PHE A 841 -9.04 -12.47 -1.14
C PHE A 841 -9.33 -13.97 -1.10
N ARG A 842 -8.29 -14.81 -1.08
CA ARG A 842 -8.47 -16.27 -1.11
C ARG A 842 -9.09 -16.80 0.19
N ALA A 843 -9.93 -17.80 0.05
CA ALA A 843 -10.56 -18.49 1.18
C ALA A 843 -9.63 -19.47 1.88
N TYR A 844 -8.67 -20.05 1.17
CA TYR A 844 -7.72 -21.05 1.69
C TYR A 844 -6.45 -21.11 0.86
N GLN A 845 -5.41 -21.68 1.44
CA GLN A 845 -4.16 -22.02 0.76
C GLN A 845 -3.62 -23.35 1.31
N GLU A 846 -2.89 -24.10 0.48
CA GLU A 846 -2.39 -25.42 0.78
C GLU A 846 -1.05 -25.74 0.11
N GLY A 847 -0.40 -26.81 0.59
CA GLY A 847 0.86 -27.30 0.05
C GLY A 847 2.08 -26.82 0.82
N GLU A 848 3.24 -26.88 0.18
CA GLU A 848 4.51 -26.53 0.82
C GLU A 848 4.81 -25.05 0.68
N PHE A 849 5.22 -24.42 1.80
CA PHE A 849 5.65 -23.03 1.90
C PHE A 849 7.01 -22.99 2.56
N SER A 850 7.87 -22.08 2.10
CA SER A 850 9.16 -21.79 2.73
C SER A 850 9.42 -20.31 2.80
N TRP A 851 9.99 -19.85 3.90
CA TRP A 851 10.38 -18.45 4.10
C TRP A 851 11.54 -18.36 5.10
N SER A 852 12.21 -17.21 5.13
CA SER A 852 13.37 -17.00 5.97
C SER A 852 13.33 -15.65 6.69
N TYR A 853 14.03 -15.62 7.83
CA TYR A 853 14.30 -14.39 8.57
C TYR A 853 15.81 -14.23 8.77
N TYR A 854 16.26 -13.01 8.75
CA TYR A 854 17.62 -12.58 9.00
C TYR A 854 17.65 -11.66 10.20
N LEU A 855 18.51 -11.92 11.16
CA LEU A 855 18.60 -11.17 12.41
C LEU A 855 20.05 -10.78 12.69
N THR A 856 20.26 -9.53 13.13
CA THR A 856 21.53 -9.05 13.66
C THR A 856 21.28 -8.05 14.80
N SER A 857 22.34 -7.71 15.51
CA SER A 857 22.36 -6.71 16.56
C SER A 857 23.66 -5.89 16.52
N THR A 858 23.59 -4.64 16.94
CA THR A 858 24.74 -3.70 16.89
C THR A 858 24.54 -2.55 17.88
N ASP A 859 25.63 -1.87 18.25
CA ASP A 859 25.64 -0.59 18.99
C ASP A 859 25.42 0.63 18.08
N ASN A 860 25.50 0.45 16.76
CA ASN A 860 25.20 1.52 15.80
C ASN A 860 23.67 1.61 15.57
N THR A 861 23.05 2.66 16.09
CA THR A 861 21.60 2.87 16.08
C THR A 861 21.08 3.69 14.88
N SER A 862 21.92 3.93 13.84
CA SER A 862 21.53 4.72 12.67
C SER A 862 20.55 3.99 11.76
N ASN A 863 19.73 4.74 11.01
CA ASN A 863 18.89 4.19 9.95
C ASN A 863 19.75 3.56 8.83
N ALA A 864 20.90 4.15 8.51
CA ALA A 864 21.82 3.64 7.48
C ALA A 864 22.24 2.19 7.79
N THR A 865 22.57 1.87 9.04
CA THR A 865 22.94 0.52 9.47
C THR A 865 21.80 -0.46 9.28
N ALA A 866 20.59 -0.13 9.74
CA ALA A 866 19.41 -0.98 9.54
C ALA A 866 19.08 -1.18 8.04
N THR A 867 19.17 -0.09 7.27
CA THR A 867 18.95 -0.10 5.83
C THR A 867 19.94 -1.02 5.12
N ARG A 868 21.23 -0.88 5.39
CA ARG A 868 22.26 -1.74 4.78
C ARG A 868 22.06 -3.22 5.08
N PHE A 869 21.73 -3.56 6.33
CA PHE A 869 21.45 -4.96 6.69
C PHE A 869 20.20 -5.50 5.99
N GLY A 870 19.08 -4.76 6.03
CA GLY A 870 17.82 -5.17 5.39
C GLY A 870 17.96 -5.33 3.88
N TRP A 871 18.60 -4.35 3.21
CA TRP A 871 18.85 -4.40 1.77
C TRP A 871 19.82 -5.50 1.37
N ALA A 872 20.91 -5.70 2.14
CA ALA A 872 21.85 -6.78 1.88
C ALA A 872 21.20 -8.17 2.01
N SER A 873 20.26 -8.32 2.94
CA SER A 873 19.51 -9.56 3.13
C SER A 873 18.48 -9.79 2.02
N ARG A 874 17.81 -8.73 1.54
CA ARG A 874 16.79 -8.81 0.47
C ARG A 874 17.43 -8.95 -0.91
N VAL A 875 18.52 -8.22 -1.21
CA VAL A 875 19.24 -8.22 -2.48
C VAL A 875 20.60 -8.86 -2.27
N PRO A 876 20.71 -10.20 -2.31
CA PRO A 876 21.94 -10.92 -1.99
C PRO A 876 23.02 -10.69 -3.05
N LEU A 877 24.26 -11.00 -2.71
CA LEU A 877 25.34 -11.14 -3.68
C LEU A 877 25.03 -12.31 -4.63
N HIS A 878 25.37 -12.16 -5.90
CA HIS A 878 25.17 -13.21 -6.91
C HIS A 878 26.50 -13.89 -7.25
N GLY A 879 26.48 -15.21 -7.38
CA GLY A 879 27.62 -16.00 -7.78
C GLY A 879 27.45 -16.60 -9.18
N ARG A 880 28.47 -16.51 -10.03
CA ARG A 880 28.49 -17.17 -11.33
C ARG A 880 29.71 -18.02 -11.49
N VAL A 881 29.52 -19.30 -11.80
CA VAL A 881 30.60 -20.27 -12.01
C VAL A 881 30.83 -20.44 -13.50
N MET A 882 32.11 -20.44 -13.89
CA MET A 882 32.50 -20.58 -15.29
C MET A 882 33.57 -21.65 -15.45
N PRO A 883 33.51 -22.51 -16.49
CA PRO A 883 34.55 -23.50 -16.77
C PRO A 883 35.87 -22.82 -17.15
N ALA A 884 36.99 -23.58 -17.13
CA ALA A 884 38.26 -23.12 -17.66
C ALA A 884 38.13 -22.60 -19.11
N GLY A 885 38.88 -21.58 -19.46
CA GLY A 885 38.84 -20.96 -20.76
C GLY A 885 40.18 -20.37 -21.20
N LYS A 886 40.17 -19.74 -22.36
CA LYS A 886 41.37 -19.05 -22.86
C LYS A 886 41.70 -17.87 -21.93
N ALA A 887 42.97 -17.78 -21.49
CA ALA A 887 43.43 -16.66 -20.65
C ALA A 887 43.23 -15.31 -21.34
N ASN A 888 42.86 -14.31 -20.56
CA ASN A 888 42.72 -12.92 -20.97
C ASN A 888 43.16 -11.98 -19.82
N ASP A 889 43.27 -10.69 -20.12
CA ASP A 889 43.74 -9.68 -19.18
C ASP A 889 42.64 -8.79 -18.62
N TYR A 890 41.37 -9.26 -18.59
CA TYR A 890 40.29 -8.51 -17.94
C TYR A 890 40.52 -8.43 -16.43
N PRO A 891 40.11 -7.32 -15.80
CA PRO A 891 40.29 -7.12 -14.37
C PRO A 891 39.53 -8.16 -13.54
N VAL A 892 40.20 -8.69 -12.51
CA VAL A 892 39.59 -9.62 -11.54
C VAL A 892 38.72 -8.94 -10.52
N ASP A 893 38.88 -7.64 -10.37
CA ASP A 893 38.17 -6.75 -9.45
C ASP A 893 37.71 -5.50 -10.25
N TYR A 894 36.45 -5.15 -10.19
CA TYR A 894 35.89 -4.06 -10.97
C TYR A 894 34.68 -3.41 -10.25
N SER A 895 34.67 -2.09 -10.25
CA SER A 895 33.52 -1.25 -9.89
C SER A 895 33.14 -0.37 -11.09
N ALA A 896 31.90 -0.37 -11.49
CA ALA A 896 31.40 0.51 -12.55
C ALA A 896 31.44 1.97 -12.09
N PHE A 897 31.00 2.18 -10.86
CA PHE A 897 31.08 3.45 -10.16
C PHE A 897 30.86 3.26 -8.65
N SER A 898 31.23 4.26 -7.88
CA SER A 898 30.93 4.37 -6.45
C SER A 898 30.17 5.68 -6.16
N VAL A 899 29.32 5.63 -5.15
CA VAL A 899 28.61 6.78 -4.59
C VAL A 899 29.18 7.05 -3.21
N ASP A 900 29.64 8.28 -2.95
CA ASP A 900 30.14 8.69 -1.65
C ASP A 900 28.96 8.91 -0.68
N GLY A 901 29.13 8.53 0.60
CA GLY A 901 28.14 8.71 1.67
C GLY A 901 27.57 7.40 2.21
N GLU A 902 27.85 7.11 3.47
CA GLU A 902 27.36 5.89 4.12
C GLU A 902 25.84 5.86 4.31
N ASN A 903 25.20 7.02 4.38
CA ASN A 903 23.78 7.24 4.53
C ASN A 903 23.02 7.45 3.19
N LEU A 904 23.69 7.25 2.06
CA LEU A 904 23.05 7.27 0.75
C LEU A 904 22.75 5.85 0.29
N LEU A 905 21.47 5.57 0.07
CA LEU A 905 20.95 4.31 -0.45
C LEU A 905 20.56 4.48 -1.91
N MET A 906 21.12 3.70 -2.79
CA MET A 906 20.63 3.57 -4.17
C MET A 906 19.55 2.48 -4.21
N THR A 907 18.29 2.89 -4.27
CA THR A 907 17.14 1.96 -4.27
C THR A 907 16.99 1.25 -5.61
N SER A 908 17.51 1.83 -6.69
CA SER A 908 17.59 1.17 -7.99
C SER A 908 18.65 1.80 -8.89
N CYS A 909 19.22 0.98 -9.77
CA CYS A 909 20.06 1.40 -10.88
C CYS A 909 19.67 0.63 -12.13
N THR A 910 19.33 1.32 -13.21
CA THR A 910 18.87 0.71 -14.46
C THR A 910 19.47 1.46 -15.65
N PRO A 911 19.72 0.79 -16.78
CA PRO A 911 20.05 1.50 -18.01
C PRO A 911 18.93 2.49 -18.37
N SER A 912 19.31 3.75 -18.67
CA SER A 912 18.37 4.76 -19.15
C SER A 912 17.87 4.42 -20.56
N LYS A 913 16.72 4.96 -20.93
CA LYS A 913 16.24 4.91 -22.33
C LYS A 913 17.18 5.62 -23.29
N ASP A 914 17.93 6.60 -22.81
CA ASP A 914 18.97 7.27 -23.58
C ASP A 914 20.25 6.48 -23.49
N SER A 915 20.78 6.09 -24.67
CA SER A 915 22.03 5.32 -24.75
C SER A 915 23.19 6.06 -24.12
N GLY A 916 24.02 5.36 -23.36
CA GLY A 916 25.18 5.94 -22.66
C GLY A 916 24.86 6.56 -21.31
N TYR A 917 23.63 6.35 -20.79
CA TYR A 917 23.23 6.83 -19.48
C TYR A 917 22.64 5.69 -18.61
N LEU A 918 22.77 5.86 -17.28
CA LEU A 918 22.05 5.06 -16.28
C LEU A 918 21.06 5.97 -15.54
N LEU A 919 19.96 5.38 -15.09
CA LEU A 919 19.01 6.02 -14.18
C LEU A 919 19.18 5.40 -12.79
N LEU A 920 19.59 6.22 -11.84
CA LEU A 920 19.69 5.86 -10.43
C LEU A 920 18.54 6.49 -9.66
N ASN A 921 17.99 5.78 -8.67
CA ASN A 921 17.18 6.37 -7.63
C ASN A 921 17.96 6.31 -6.32
N VAL A 922 18.24 7.46 -5.71
CA VAL A 922 19.08 7.58 -4.51
C VAL A 922 18.36 8.33 -3.41
N ARG A 923 18.41 7.80 -2.19
CA ARG A 923 17.76 8.36 -0.99
C ARG A 923 18.77 8.55 0.15
N GLU A 924 18.68 9.68 0.84
CA GLU A 924 19.36 9.90 2.11
C GLU A 924 18.52 9.26 3.25
N THR A 925 19.15 8.54 4.18
CA THR A 925 18.46 7.66 5.15
C THR A 925 18.53 8.12 6.61
N ASP A 926 19.47 9.00 6.98
CA ASP A 926 19.75 9.37 8.38
C ASP A 926 19.26 10.77 8.78
N GLY A 927 18.59 11.50 7.87
CA GLY A 927 18.17 12.87 8.13
C GLY A 927 19.31 13.88 8.17
N LYS A 928 20.36 13.67 7.37
CA LYS A 928 21.57 14.51 7.33
C LYS A 928 21.75 15.15 5.95
N LYS A 929 22.28 16.38 5.94
CA LYS A 929 22.79 16.95 4.69
C LYS A 929 24.01 16.16 4.25
N THR A 930 23.98 15.60 3.05
CA THR A 930 25.01 14.69 2.56
C THR A 930 25.45 15.08 1.16
N ALA A 931 26.76 15.29 0.98
CA ALA A 931 27.34 15.54 -0.33
C ALA A 931 27.23 14.29 -1.20
N PHE A 932 26.91 14.48 -2.46
CA PHE A 932 26.76 13.44 -3.45
C PHE A 932 27.72 13.67 -4.62
N THR A 933 28.52 12.68 -4.90
CA THR A 933 29.37 12.57 -6.11
C THR A 933 29.36 11.12 -6.57
N VAL A 934 29.55 10.93 -7.86
CA VAL A 934 29.71 9.61 -8.46
C VAL A 934 31.10 9.52 -9.07
N LYS A 935 31.87 8.49 -8.73
CA LYS A 935 33.25 8.29 -9.15
C LYS A 935 33.42 6.95 -9.85
N ASP A 936 34.24 6.92 -10.90
CA ASP A 936 34.73 5.65 -11.46
C ASP A 936 35.78 5.00 -10.55
N GLN A 937 36.22 3.80 -10.88
CA GLN A 937 37.27 3.08 -10.13
C GLN A 937 38.61 3.84 -10.05
N GLY A 938 38.87 4.76 -10.98
CA GLY A 938 40.05 5.62 -11.00
C GLY A 938 39.90 6.91 -10.20
N GLY A 939 38.72 7.16 -9.62
CA GLY A 939 38.41 8.37 -8.86
C GLY A 939 37.97 9.56 -9.70
N LYS A 940 37.76 9.40 -11.01
CA LYS A 940 37.26 10.45 -11.89
C LYS A 940 35.75 10.64 -11.64
N LEU A 941 35.35 11.90 -11.53
CA LEU A 941 33.94 12.27 -11.35
C LEU A 941 33.16 12.06 -12.65
N HIS A 942 31.96 11.48 -12.52
CA HIS A 942 30.98 11.39 -13.58
C HIS A 942 30.06 12.63 -13.61
N GLU A 943 29.64 13.02 -14.82
CA GLU A 943 28.58 13.99 -15.04
C GLU A 943 27.23 13.33 -14.83
N PHE A 944 26.30 14.05 -14.20
CA PHE A 944 24.93 13.59 -14.02
C PHE A 944 23.94 14.76 -14.04
N GLN A 945 22.66 14.44 -14.17
CA GLN A 945 21.55 15.39 -14.16
C GLN A 945 20.46 14.87 -13.22
N ILE A 946 19.89 15.75 -12.39
CA ILE A 946 18.71 15.40 -11.59
C ILE A 946 17.50 15.39 -12.54
N VAL A 947 16.71 14.33 -12.46
CA VAL A 947 15.52 14.12 -13.29
C VAL A 947 14.34 13.68 -12.42
N ASN A 948 13.13 13.67 -12.96
CA ASN A 948 11.99 13.04 -12.27
C ASN A 948 11.91 11.52 -12.57
N ALA A 949 10.91 10.85 -12.02
CA ALA A 949 10.73 9.39 -12.13
C ALA A 949 10.58 8.88 -13.59
N ILE A 950 10.19 9.74 -14.53
CA ILE A 950 10.07 9.44 -15.97
C ILE A 950 11.20 10.04 -16.82
N GLU A 951 12.35 10.38 -16.19
CA GLU A 951 13.59 10.89 -16.79
C GLU A 951 13.48 12.28 -17.44
N GLU A 952 12.52 13.13 -17.04
CA GLU A 952 12.48 14.54 -17.48
C GLU A 952 13.42 15.39 -16.62
N PRO A 953 14.20 16.31 -17.20
CA PRO A 953 15.17 17.13 -16.48
C PRO A 953 14.55 18.04 -15.42
N LEU A 954 15.15 18.07 -14.24
CA LEU A 954 14.82 18.98 -13.13
C LEU A 954 15.99 19.93 -12.81
N SER A 955 17.21 19.66 -13.28
CA SER A 955 18.40 20.49 -13.07
C SER A 955 19.25 20.56 -14.32
N ASP A 956 20.30 21.40 -14.28
CA ASP A 956 21.39 21.35 -15.21
C ASP A 956 22.31 20.14 -14.93
N VAL A 957 23.17 19.80 -15.88
CA VAL A 957 24.21 18.77 -15.73
C VAL A 957 25.27 19.24 -14.76
N THR A 958 25.69 18.35 -13.82
CA THR A 958 26.69 18.66 -12.79
C THR A 958 27.55 17.43 -12.51
N THR A 959 28.57 17.58 -11.67
CA THR A 959 29.43 16.50 -11.14
C THR A 959 29.28 16.31 -9.62
N SER A 960 28.55 17.20 -8.96
CA SER A 960 28.31 17.16 -7.52
C SER A 960 26.95 17.74 -7.17
N ASP A 961 26.32 17.23 -6.10
CA ASP A 961 25.08 17.75 -5.56
C ASP A 961 25.04 17.57 -4.03
N LEU A 962 24.03 18.11 -3.39
CA LEU A 962 23.81 18.02 -1.96
C LEU A 962 22.41 17.47 -1.68
N PHE A 963 22.33 16.33 -1.01
CA PHE A 963 21.08 15.80 -0.51
C PHE A 963 20.66 16.55 0.77
N ALA A 964 19.41 17.00 0.80
CA ALA A 964 18.77 17.42 2.04
C ALA A 964 18.43 16.18 2.91
N PRO A 965 18.11 16.40 4.22
CA PRO A 965 17.67 15.31 5.08
C PRO A 965 16.51 14.52 4.48
N PHE A 966 16.66 13.18 4.39
CA PHE A 966 15.71 12.23 3.85
C PHE A 966 15.30 12.45 2.37
N GLU A 967 16.05 13.23 1.63
CA GLU A 967 15.71 13.56 0.23
C GLU A 967 15.91 12.33 -0.66
N ASN A 968 14.97 12.19 -1.61
CA ASN A 968 15.03 11.22 -2.69
C ASN A 968 15.22 11.94 -4.03
N LYS A 969 16.15 11.44 -4.86
CA LYS A 969 16.43 12.00 -6.20
C LYS A 969 16.56 10.90 -7.24
N PHE A 970 15.97 11.14 -8.40
CA PHE A 970 16.32 10.40 -9.61
C PHE A 970 17.48 11.10 -10.31
N ILE A 971 18.49 10.32 -10.69
CA ILE A 971 19.75 10.82 -11.20
C ILE A 971 20.06 10.12 -12.52
N LYS A 972 20.17 10.89 -13.58
CA LYS A 972 20.58 10.41 -14.89
C LYS A 972 22.09 10.55 -15.02
N LEU A 973 22.80 9.44 -14.82
CA LEU A 973 24.25 9.36 -14.80
C LEU A 973 24.79 9.09 -16.20
N LYS A 974 25.76 9.89 -16.64
CA LYS A 974 26.48 9.67 -17.90
C LYS A 974 27.59 8.67 -17.70
N LEU A 975 27.65 7.63 -18.52
CA LEU A 975 28.68 6.58 -18.49
C LEU A 975 30.00 7.01 -19.12
#